data_5b87c223c3534a8b6c616a6b92d9c343
#
_entry.id   5b87c223c3534a8b6c616a6b92d9c343
#
_cell.length_a   1.000
_cell.length_b   1.000
_cell.length_c   1.000
_cell.angle_alpha   90.00
_cell.angle_beta   90.00
_cell.angle_gamma   90.00
#
_symmetry.space_group_name_H-M   'P 1'
#
loop_
_entity.id
_entity.type
_entity.pdbx_description
1 polymer ?
#
loop_
_entity_poly.entity_id
_entity_poly.type
_entity_poly.pdbx_seq_one_letter_code
_entity_poly.pdbx_strand_id
1 'polypeptide(L)'
;MSEKKTYKLDLDEYYVRPQAAWEQMKAAQNIRQTVYIYGTTGTGKTSFVADFLARKRYCYIDMADTGMDELANIVQEKMEKTHEEVNAHTIIVIDDLHVLETEEDRSTFGKLIEELSGRKDVWLILISRAPVPKWLKSVFVRHIFVTIREEELCLTEKEQVTYLEKWELSPTEAACNRIRELGYGNPLFLRIVAMRLKDIPEVEAARDRMGAELRAIEESRKDLWDYVETHVYDQWNVELQEFLEAISIVERFELHIAQQITKKKEAGKLIQKGQEVGNFLLEHRENGRSIYELRTPVKYSMRRRLSAKYSQDYINELYYSAGNSYEMEGDVLEALKMYEMCHSEEGISRILIENMRRNPASGDYFELKHYYLVLPEKKINQSMELMAGMSMLQSMLLNEEESERWYQELSDYAKEKTGSMKRAAEARLLYLDIALPHRGTIRMIDLLKRAGVLLTEGRMVLPEFSVTSNLPSMMNGGKDFCEWSRKDRELAKSIGKVISLVLGKYGKGLVNLALAESFFEKGGDDYEVASLAGKGRMQAESGGKTEQVFVAVGILTWLSILNNHMEDAVDMLESFRQVAEQEAPKLLTNICAMSVRMDLYTGKINEAYQWLEEAPDENAEFNGMERYRYLTKVRVYLAVGRKEKALLLLDKLGFYAEKVH
;
A
#
# COMPACT_ATOMS: atom_id res chain seq x y z
N MET A 1 8.36 -56.08 -24.47
CA MET A 1 9.51 -55.24 -24.17
C MET A 1 9.27 -53.89 -24.88
N SER A 2 8.69 -52.92 -24.20
CA SER A 2 8.47 -51.58 -24.74
C SER A 2 9.79 -50.83 -24.61
N GLU A 3 10.28 -50.27 -25.68
CA GLU A 3 11.45 -49.38 -25.67
C GLU A 3 11.16 -48.23 -24.72
N LYS A 4 11.86 -48.21 -23.57
CA LYS A 4 11.79 -47.12 -22.60
C LYS A 4 12.33 -45.86 -23.27
N LYS A 5 11.46 -44.90 -23.56
CA LYS A 5 11.78 -43.57 -24.11
C LYS A 5 12.73 -42.85 -23.15
N THR A 6 14.00 -42.77 -23.49
CA THR A 6 14.92 -41.79 -22.91
C THR A 6 14.55 -40.47 -23.57
N TYR A 7 13.78 -39.63 -22.89
CA TYR A 7 13.41 -38.31 -23.41
C TYR A 7 14.67 -37.47 -23.52
N LYS A 8 15.11 -37.19 -24.74
CA LYS A 8 16.04 -36.12 -25.02
C LYS A 8 15.19 -34.85 -25.11
N LEU A 9 15.37 -33.93 -24.17
CA LEU A 9 14.68 -32.65 -24.21
C LEU A 9 15.25 -31.83 -25.37
N ASP A 10 14.42 -31.55 -26.39
CA ASP A 10 14.83 -30.75 -27.54
C ASP A 10 14.72 -29.25 -27.18
N LEU A 11 15.78 -28.51 -27.52
CA LEU A 11 15.80 -27.07 -27.35
C LEU A 11 15.14 -26.37 -28.54
N ASP A 12 14.34 -25.35 -28.26
CA ASP A 12 13.81 -24.44 -29.26
C ASP A 12 14.95 -23.66 -29.94
N GLU A 13 14.87 -23.44 -31.25
CA GLU A 13 15.86 -22.66 -32.02
C GLU A 13 16.01 -21.22 -31.53
N TYR A 14 14.95 -20.65 -30.93
CA TYR A 14 14.91 -19.31 -30.37
C TYR A 14 15.42 -19.23 -28.91
N TYR A 15 15.73 -20.36 -28.30
CA TYR A 15 16.16 -20.39 -26.90
C TYR A 15 17.36 -19.47 -26.65
N VAL A 16 17.24 -18.64 -25.60
CA VAL A 16 18.32 -17.81 -25.06
C VAL A 16 18.62 -18.24 -23.63
N ARG A 17 19.90 -18.40 -23.33
CA ARG A 17 20.37 -18.89 -22.04
C ARG A 17 20.27 -17.80 -20.97
N PRO A 18 19.55 -18.03 -19.84
CA PRO A 18 19.60 -17.13 -18.70
C PRO A 18 20.94 -17.26 -17.96
N GLN A 19 21.80 -16.25 -18.08
CA GLN A 19 23.17 -16.32 -17.56
C GLN A 19 23.24 -16.41 -16.04
N ALA A 20 22.34 -15.72 -15.32
CA ALA A 20 22.29 -15.76 -13.86
C ALA A 20 22.07 -17.20 -13.34
N ALA A 21 21.05 -17.91 -13.86
CA ALA A 21 20.79 -19.30 -13.52
C ALA A 21 21.96 -20.22 -13.95
N TRP A 22 22.56 -19.93 -15.10
CA TRP A 22 23.67 -20.73 -15.63
C TRP A 22 24.88 -20.73 -14.70
N GLU A 23 25.29 -19.57 -14.18
CA GLU A 23 26.43 -19.50 -13.27
C GLU A 23 26.15 -20.19 -11.92
N GLN A 24 24.93 -20.08 -11.40
CA GLN A 24 24.52 -20.81 -10.20
C GLN A 24 24.54 -22.34 -10.43
N MET A 25 24.04 -22.79 -11.55
CA MET A 25 24.02 -24.21 -11.92
C MET A 25 25.44 -24.77 -12.06
N LYS A 26 26.38 -24.01 -12.65
CA LYS A 26 27.80 -24.38 -12.72
C LYS A 26 28.43 -24.48 -11.33
N ALA A 27 28.15 -23.52 -10.46
CA ALA A 27 28.66 -23.54 -9.09
C ALA A 27 28.16 -24.78 -8.34
N ALA A 28 26.87 -25.10 -8.44
CA ALA A 28 26.27 -26.29 -7.83
C ALA A 28 26.87 -27.60 -8.40
N GLN A 29 27.13 -27.66 -9.69
CA GLN A 29 27.75 -28.82 -10.33
C GLN A 29 29.17 -29.08 -9.81
N ASN A 30 29.99 -28.05 -9.63
CA ASN A 30 31.37 -28.15 -9.16
C ASN A 30 31.49 -28.83 -7.80
N ILE A 31 30.52 -28.59 -6.92
CA ILE A 31 30.46 -29.14 -5.56
C ILE A 31 29.42 -30.27 -5.44
N ARG A 32 28.72 -30.59 -6.51
CA ARG A 32 27.68 -31.63 -6.60
C ARG A 32 26.55 -31.48 -5.57
N GLN A 33 26.17 -30.26 -5.30
CA GLN A 33 24.99 -30.00 -4.49
C GLN A 33 23.70 -30.27 -5.25
N THR A 34 22.72 -30.84 -4.57
CA THR A 34 21.37 -30.98 -5.12
C THR A 34 20.84 -29.61 -5.49
N VAL A 35 20.25 -29.50 -6.69
CA VAL A 35 19.67 -28.25 -7.19
C VAL A 35 18.16 -28.37 -7.18
N TYR A 36 17.50 -27.33 -6.67
CA TYR A 36 16.06 -27.18 -6.69
C TYR A 36 15.70 -25.96 -7.54
N ILE A 37 15.07 -26.18 -8.68
CA ILE A 37 14.69 -25.15 -9.65
C ILE A 37 13.19 -24.95 -9.56
N TYR A 38 12.74 -23.69 -9.33
CA TYR A 38 11.31 -23.44 -9.30
C TYR A 38 10.93 -22.12 -9.97
N GLY A 39 9.69 -22.06 -10.43
CA GLY A 39 9.08 -20.90 -11.05
C GLY A 39 7.77 -21.28 -11.73
N THR A 40 6.96 -20.30 -12.05
CA THR A 40 5.66 -20.49 -12.70
C THR A 40 5.78 -21.21 -14.06
N THR A 41 4.65 -21.65 -14.60
CA THR A 41 4.61 -22.25 -15.95
C THR A 41 5.12 -21.23 -16.98
N GLY A 42 5.97 -21.71 -17.91
CA GLY A 42 6.51 -20.87 -18.97
C GLY A 42 7.80 -20.11 -18.66
N THR A 43 8.38 -20.28 -17.45
CA THR A 43 9.68 -19.68 -17.09
C THR A 43 10.89 -20.40 -17.69
N GLY A 44 10.69 -21.45 -18.47
CA GLY A 44 11.77 -22.14 -19.18
C GLY A 44 12.62 -23.10 -18.34
N LYS A 45 12.15 -23.53 -17.16
CA LYS A 45 12.88 -24.45 -16.25
C LYS A 45 13.44 -25.68 -16.95
N THR A 46 12.58 -26.44 -17.63
CA THR A 46 12.93 -27.69 -18.31
C THR A 46 13.86 -27.41 -19.46
N SER A 47 13.64 -26.37 -20.27
CA SER A 47 14.54 -25.98 -21.37
C SER A 47 15.92 -25.54 -20.86
N PHE A 48 15.98 -24.84 -19.72
CA PHE A 48 17.24 -24.47 -19.09
C PHE A 48 18.06 -25.71 -18.67
N VAL A 49 17.42 -26.69 -18.03
CA VAL A 49 18.09 -27.95 -17.65
C VAL A 49 18.52 -28.73 -18.90
N ALA A 50 17.70 -28.73 -19.94
CA ALA A 50 18.05 -29.37 -21.24
C ALA A 50 19.30 -28.75 -21.86
N ASP A 51 19.41 -27.42 -21.90
CA ASP A 51 20.61 -26.71 -22.38
C ASP A 51 21.85 -27.06 -21.54
N PHE A 52 21.69 -27.00 -20.20
CA PHE A 52 22.82 -27.31 -19.32
C PHE A 52 23.34 -28.73 -19.42
N LEU A 53 22.45 -29.68 -19.71
CA LEU A 53 22.75 -31.10 -19.82
C LEU A 53 22.92 -31.59 -21.26
N ALA A 54 22.87 -30.71 -22.27
CA ALA A 54 22.85 -31.07 -23.70
C ALA A 54 23.98 -32.01 -24.15
N ARG A 55 25.16 -31.98 -23.49
CA ARG A 55 26.34 -32.81 -23.78
C ARG A 55 26.62 -33.85 -22.70
N LYS A 56 25.68 -34.10 -21.78
CA LYS A 56 25.84 -35.02 -20.64
C LYS A 56 24.84 -36.18 -20.75
N ARG A 57 25.20 -37.32 -20.16
CA ARG A 57 24.22 -38.40 -19.96
C ARG A 57 23.45 -38.12 -18.66
N TYR A 58 22.13 -38.15 -18.71
CA TYR A 58 21.27 -37.96 -17.55
C TYR A 58 20.03 -38.84 -17.63
N CYS A 59 19.40 -39.09 -16.49
CA CYS A 59 18.10 -39.73 -16.38
C CYS A 59 17.06 -38.61 -16.12
N TYR A 60 16.10 -38.45 -17.01
CA TYR A 60 14.97 -37.53 -16.84
C TYR A 60 13.72 -38.31 -16.46
N ILE A 61 13.06 -37.86 -15.41
CA ILE A 61 11.85 -38.45 -14.85
C ILE A 61 10.82 -37.32 -14.68
N ASP A 62 9.68 -37.49 -15.35
CA ASP A 62 8.54 -36.59 -15.22
C ASP A 62 7.54 -37.23 -14.26
N MET A 63 7.28 -36.55 -13.13
CA MET A 63 6.35 -37.04 -12.12
C MET A 63 4.89 -36.95 -12.55
N ALA A 64 4.57 -36.17 -13.59
CA ALA A 64 3.23 -36.16 -14.16
C ALA A 64 2.87 -37.50 -14.86
N ASP A 65 3.88 -38.18 -15.36
CA ASP A 65 3.71 -39.45 -16.08
C ASP A 65 4.18 -40.68 -15.28
N THR A 66 4.83 -40.47 -14.11
CA THR A 66 5.53 -41.52 -13.36
C THR A 66 5.00 -41.66 -11.95
N GLY A 67 4.50 -42.84 -11.58
CA GLY A 67 4.09 -43.13 -10.21
C GLY A 67 5.28 -43.37 -9.25
N MET A 68 5.05 -43.29 -7.92
CA MET A 68 6.11 -43.46 -6.92
C MET A 68 6.84 -44.81 -6.98
N ASP A 69 6.11 -45.90 -7.22
CA ASP A 69 6.72 -47.25 -7.36
C ASP A 69 7.61 -47.34 -8.60
N GLU A 70 7.20 -46.74 -9.69
CA GLU A 70 7.95 -46.69 -10.93
C GLU A 70 9.21 -45.80 -10.80
N LEU A 71 9.08 -44.64 -10.11
CA LEU A 71 10.22 -43.79 -9.78
C LEU A 71 11.31 -44.55 -9.02
N ALA A 72 10.94 -45.28 -7.97
CA ALA A 72 11.89 -46.07 -7.17
C ALA A 72 12.62 -47.11 -8.03
N ASN A 73 11.89 -47.82 -8.89
CA ASN A 73 12.45 -48.81 -9.78
C ASN A 73 13.40 -48.21 -10.85
N ILE A 74 13.03 -47.06 -11.45
CA ILE A 74 13.88 -46.36 -12.42
C ILE A 74 15.19 -45.90 -11.77
N VAL A 75 15.09 -45.29 -10.58
CA VAL A 75 16.26 -44.85 -9.84
C VAL A 75 17.17 -46.02 -9.50
N GLN A 76 16.65 -47.12 -8.97
CA GLN A 76 17.42 -48.30 -8.62
C GLN A 76 18.11 -48.90 -9.85
N GLU A 77 17.41 -49.10 -10.96
CA GLU A 77 17.99 -49.64 -12.24
C GLU A 77 19.13 -48.74 -12.74
N LYS A 78 19.01 -47.45 -12.65
CA LYS A 78 20.07 -46.51 -13.07
C LYS A 78 21.28 -46.55 -12.14
N MET A 79 21.06 -46.74 -10.86
CA MET A 79 22.10 -46.84 -9.86
C MET A 79 22.93 -48.13 -10.03
N GLU A 80 22.27 -49.27 -10.28
CA GLU A 80 22.92 -50.55 -10.51
C GLU A 80 23.82 -50.52 -11.76
N LYS A 81 23.32 -49.93 -12.89
CA LYS A 81 24.11 -49.77 -14.11
C LYS A 81 25.33 -48.86 -13.97
N THR A 82 25.26 -47.87 -13.07
CA THR A 82 26.38 -46.94 -12.83
C THR A 82 27.49 -47.59 -11.99
N HIS A 83 27.18 -48.58 -11.16
CA HIS A 83 28.17 -49.34 -10.39
C HIS A 83 29.06 -50.24 -11.26
N GLU A 84 28.65 -50.59 -12.49
CA GLU A 84 29.43 -51.37 -13.43
C GLU A 84 30.51 -50.55 -14.17
N GLU A 85 30.38 -49.21 -14.22
CA GLU A 85 31.35 -48.31 -14.86
C GLU A 85 32.24 -47.60 -13.81
N VAL A 86 33.54 -47.86 -13.86
CA VAL A 86 34.52 -47.23 -12.90
C VAL A 86 34.54 -45.73 -13.09
N ASN A 87 34.18 -44.97 -12.02
CA ASN A 87 34.08 -43.50 -11.97
C ASN A 87 32.89 -42.85 -12.70
N ALA A 88 31.83 -43.60 -13.04
CA ALA A 88 30.63 -42.98 -13.61
C ALA A 88 29.81 -42.25 -12.54
N HIS A 89 29.34 -41.07 -12.92
CA HIS A 89 28.42 -40.27 -12.08
C HIS A 89 27.04 -40.24 -12.75
N THR A 90 26.02 -40.49 -11.94
CA THR A 90 24.64 -40.45 -12.39
C THR A 90 24.04 -39.08 -12.16
N ILE A 91 23.53 -38.45 -13.23
CA ILE A 91 22.73 -37.23 -13.14
C ILE A 91 21.25 -37.63 -13.20
N ILE A 92 20.49 -37.30 -12.19
CA ILE A 92 19.04 -37.58 -12.11
C ILE A 92 18.31 -36.25 -12.09
N VAL A 93 17.37 -36.05 -13.00
CA VAL A 93 16.47 -34.91 -13.10
C VAL A 93 15.07 -35.41 -12.82
N ILE A 94 14.41 -34.85 -11.83
CA ILE A 94 13.03 -35.16 -11.49
C ILE A 94 12.21 -33.84 -11.65
N ASP A 95 11.27 -33.86 -12.59
CA ASP A 95 10.46 -32.72 -12.96
C ASP A 95 9.02 -32.86 -12.42
N ASP A 96 8.29 -31.77 -12.43
CA ASP A 96 6.88 -31.65 -12.06
C ASP A 96 6.54 -32.17 -10.65
N LEU A 97 7.39 -31.82 -9.65
CA LEU A 97 7.21 -32.25 -8.26
C LEU A 97 5.89 -31.75 -7.63
N HIS A 98 5.24 -30.78 -8.23
CA HIS A 98 3.98 -30.23 -7.75
C HIS A 98 2.79 -31.20 -7.84
N VAL A 99 2.91 -32.30 -8.61
CA VAL A 99 1.88 -33.32 -8.71
C VAL A 99 1.81 -34.28 -7.51
N LEU A 100 2.80 -34.25 -6.61
CA LEU A 100 2.79 -35.05 -5.39
C LEU A 100 1.76 -34.49 -4.38
N GLU A 101 0.55 -35.05 -4.39
CA GLU A 101 -0.57 -34.54 -3.57
C GLU A 101 -0.74 -35.29 -2.24
N THR A 102 -0.51 -36.62 -2.19
CA THR A 102 -0.77 -37.43 -0.99
C THR A 102 0.36 -37.31 0.04
N GLU A 103 0.04 -37.45 1.33
CA GLU A 103 1.06 -37.46 2.40
C GLU A 103 1.98 -38.67 2.31
N GLU A 104 1.48 -39.82 1.81
CA GLU A 104 2.23 -41.05 1.62
C GLU A 104 3.29 -40.89 0.53
N ASP A 105 2.91 -40.34 -0.66
CA ASP A 105 3.83 -40.06 -1.75
C ASP A 105 4.89 -39.04 -1.32
N ARG A 106 4.49 -37.97 -0.65
CA ARG A 106 5.39 -36.93 -0.13
C ARG A 106 6.41 -37.49 0.88
N SER A 107 5.95 -38.36 1.77
CA SER A 107 6.84 -39.02 2.75
C SER A 107 7.82 -39.98 2.08
N THR A 108 7.34 -40.77 1.15
CA THR A 108 8.15 -41.74 0.39
C THR A 108 9.17 -41.00 -0.49
N PHE A 109 8.74 -39.98 -1.21
CA PHE A 109 9.60 -39.11 -2.01
C PHE A 109 10.66 -38.43 -1.17
N GLY A 110 10.27 -37.85 -0.01
CA GLY A 110 11.21 -37.22 0.90
C GLY A 110 12.34 -38.12 1.35
N LYS A 111 12.04 -39.37 1.68
CA LYS A 111 13.06 -40.37 2.04
C LYS A 111 14.00 -40.71 0.86
N LEU A 112 13.46 -40.87 -0.34
CA LEU A 112 14.23 -41.09 -1.54
C LEU A 112 15.19 -39.93 -1.84
N ILE A 113 14.71 -38.70 -1.75
CA ILE A 113 15.54 -37.50 -1.97
C ILE A 113 16.62 -37.37 -0.90
N GLU A 114 16.31 -37.67 0.36
CA GLU A 114 17.31 -37.69 1.45
C GLU A 114 18.42 -38.67 1.18
N GLU A 115 18.09 -39.88 0.73
CA GLU A 115 19.05 -40.91 0.36
C GLU A 115 19.92 -40.47 -0.84
N LEU A 116 19.30 -40.01 -1.93
CA LEU A 116 20.00 -39.58 -3.14
C LEU A 116 20.89 -38.37 -2.91
N SER A 117 20.42 -37.37 -2.11
CA SER A 117 21.19 -36.17 -1.80
C SER A 117 22.41 -36.45 -0.92
N GLY A 118 22.42 -37.56 -0.17
CA GLY A 118 23.56 -38.00 0.64
C GLY A 118 24.66 -38.70 -0.16
N ARG A 119 24.41 -39.05 -1.40
CA ARG A 119 25.34 -39.84 -2.25
C ARG A 119 26.29 -38.95 -3.04
N LYS A 120 27.59 -39.30 -3.06
CA LYS A 120 28.62 -38.56 -3.81
C LYS A 120 28.67 -38.93 -5.33
N ASP A 121 28.13 -40.07 -5.71
CA ASP A 121 28.08 -40.58 -7.09
C ASP A 121 26.81 -40.10 -7.84
N VAL A 122 25.89 -39.40 -7.19
CA VAL A 122 24.66 -38.87 -7.75
C VAL A 122 24.69 -37.33 -7.74
N TRP A 123 24.27 -36.71 -8.82
CA TRP A 123 23.93 -35.29 -8.86
C TRP A 123 22.45 -35.16 -9.19
N LEU A 124 21.69 -34.61 -8.22
CA LEU A 124 20.25 -34.56 -8.27
C LEU A 124 19.79 -33.13 -8.63
N ILE A 125 18.88 -33.03 -9.58
CA ILE A 125 18.23 -31.82 -10.04
C ILE A 125 16.72 -32.02 -9.89
N LEU A 126 16.09 -31.17 -9.10
CA LEU A 126 14.65 -31.15 -8.83
C LEU A 126 14.01 -29.94 -9.49
N ILE A 127 12.92 -30.14 -10.21
CA ILE A 127 12.19 -29.06 -10.88
C ILE A 127 10.75 -29.02 -10.36
N SER A 128 10.25 -27.82 -10.05
CA SER A 128 8.90 -27.61 -9.53
C SER A 128 8.30 -26.30 -10.04
N ARG A 129 6.98 -26.16 -9.90
CA ARG A 129 6.29 -24.87 -10.14
C ARG A 129 6.31 -23.97 -8.93
N ALA A 130 6.55 -24.51 -7.74
CA ALA A 130 6.47 -23.79 -6.46
C ALA A 130 7.79 -23.83 -5.67
N PRO A 131 8.00 -22.89 -4.73
CA PRO A 131 9.11 -22.94 -3.78
C PRO A 131 9.16 -24.26 -3.02
N VAL A 132 10.32 -24.51 -2.35
CA VAL A 132 10.52 -25.74 -1.57
C VAL A 132 9.36 -25.93 -0.57
N PRO A 133 8.57 -27.01 -0.72
CA PRO A 133 7.40 -27.24 0.11
C PRO A 133 7.78 -27.62 1.54
N LYS A 134 6.88 -27.40 2.49
CA LYS A 134 7.14 -27.63 3.93
C LYS A 134 7.60 -29.05 4.23
N TRP A 135 7.05 -30.04 3.55
CA TRP A 135 7.39 -31.46 3.75
C TRP A 135 8.81 -31.82 3.27
N LEU A 136 9.41 -31.03 2.35
CA LEU A 136 10.77 -31.24 1.88
C LEU A 136 11.82 -30.39 2.63
N LYS A 137 11.38 -29.40 3.45
CA LYS A 137 12.29 -28.47 4.12
C LYS A 137 13.32 -29.15 5.04
N SER A 138 12.98 -30.25 5.69
CA SER A 138 13.91 -30.98 6.56
C SER A 138 15.08 -31.58 5.78
N VAL A 139 14.82 -32.16 4.60
CA VAL A 139 15.84 -32.69 3.70
C VAL A 139 16.69 -31.57 3.12
N PHE A 140 16.04 -30.49 2.69
CA PHE A 140 16.69 -29.28 2.17
C PHE A 140 17.71 -28.67 3.15
N VAL A 141 17.35 -28.59 4.43
CA VAL A 141 18.25 -28.03 5.46
C VAL A 141 19.43 -28.95 5.75
N ARG A 142 19.21 -30.29 5.78
CA ARG A 142 20.28 -31.25 6.06
C ARG A 142 21.33 -31.36 4.96
N HIS A 143 20.91 -31.27 3.70
CA HIS A 143 21.77 -31.49 2.53
C HIS A 143 22.17 -30.20 1.79
N ILE A 144 21.71 -29.02 2.24
CA ILE A 144 22.04 -27.70 1.69
C ILE A 144 21.86 -27.67 0.16
N PHE A 145 20.61 -27.56 -0.29
CA PHE A 145 20.29 -27.44 -1.72
C PHE A 145 20.67 -26.07 -2.26
N VAL A 146 21.12 -26.01 -3.51
CA VAL A 146 21.18 -24.77 -4.28
C VAL A 146 19.79 -24.53 -4.87
N THR A 147 19.26 -23.35 -4.67
CA THR A 147 17.95 -22.97 -5.20
C THR A 147 18.12 -22.02 -6.36
N ILE A 148 17.56 -22.37 -7.53
CA ILE A 148 17.43 -21.47 -8.67
C ILE A 148 15.97 -21.05 -8.76
N ARG A 149 15.73 -19.76 -8.63
CA ARG A 149 14.40 -19.16 -8.56
C ARG A 149 13.94 -18.69 -9.94
N GLU A 150 12.66 -18.32 -10.01
CA GLU A 150 12.07 -17.75 -11.22
C GLU A 150 12.82 -16.50 -11.71
N GLU A 151 13.26 -15.65 -10.77
CA GLU A 151 13.95 -14.41 -11.11
C GLU A 151 15.28 -14.64 -11.84
N GLU A 152 16.00 -15.73 -11.49
CA GLU A 152 17.26 -16.08 -12.17
C GLU A 152 17.03 -16.73 -13.53
N LEU A 153 15.82 -17.27 -13.78
CA LEU A 153 15.43 -17.85 -15.08
C LEU A 153 14.84 -16.82 -16.04
N CYS A 154 14.33 -15.70 -15.52
CA CYS A 154 13.84 -14.60 -16.33
C CYS A 154 14.97 -13.96 -17.12
N LEU A 155 14.69 -13.63 -18.39
CA LEU A 155 15.68 -13.04 -19.28
C LEU A 155 15.92 -11.56 -18.93
N THR A 156 17.19 -11.20 -18.77
CA THR A 156 17.62 -9.79 -18.61
C THR A 156 17.31 -8.97 -19.86
N GLU A 157 17.34 -7.66 -19.78
CA GLU A 157 17.09 -6.77 -20.94
C GLU A 157 17.92 -7.13 -22.17
N LYS A 158 19.21 -7.44 -21.99
CA LYS A 158 20.10 -7.85 -23.08
C LYS A 158 19.70 -9.19 -23.68
N GLU A 159 19.33 -10.14 -22.85
CA GLU A 159 18.88 -11.47 -23.26
C GLU A 159 17.51 -11.39 -23.96
N GLN A 160 16.62 -10.50 -23.55
CA GLN A 160 15.33 -10.24 -24.23
C GLN A 160 15.56 -9.69 -25.64
N VAL A 161 16.49 -8.72 -25.79
CA VAL A 161 16.87 -8.20 -27.12
C VAL A 161 17.41 -9.32 -27.98
N THR A 162 18.34 -10.15 -27.46
CA THR A 162 18.90 -11.29 -28.18
C THR A 162 17.82 -12.30 -28.58
N TYR A 163 16.80 -12.50 -27.72
CA TYR A 163 15.66 -13.36 -28.03
C TYR A 163 14.85 -12.83 -29.23
N LEU A 164 14.53 -11.53 -29.22
CA LEU A 164 13.78 -10.89 -30.30
C LEU A 164 14.58 -10.84 -31.61
N GLU A 165 15.91 -10.63 -31.54
CA GLU A 165 16.79 -10.69 -32.70
C GLU A 165 16.80 -12.08 -33.36
N LYS A 166 16.74 -13.16 -32.58
CA LYS A 166 16.61 -14.51 -33.12
C LYS A 166 15.29 -14.74 -33.89
N TRP A 167 14.23 -13.99 -33.51
CA TRP A 167 12.97 -13.95 -34.25
C TRP A 167 13.01 -13.00 -35.46
N GLU A 168 14.17 -12.38 -35.75
CA GLU A 168 14.33 -11.36 -36.78
C GLU A 168 13.47 -10.10 -36.54
N LEU A 169 13.21 -9.79 -35.26
CA LEU A 169 12.40 -8.66 -34.82
C LEU A 169 13.27 -7.55 -34.23
N SER A 170 12.92 -6.30 -34.57
CA SER A 170 13.54 -5.09 -34.05
C SER A 170 12.45 -4.11 -33.61
N PRO A 171 11.75 -4.36 -32.50
CA PRO A 171 10.66 -3.50 -32.03
C PRO A 171 11.15 -2.08 -31.70
N THR A 172 10.21 -1.13 -31.67
CA THR A 172 10.48 0.24 -31.24
C THR A 172 10.87 0.28 -29.76
N GLU A 173 11.56 1.33 -29.34
CA GLU A 173 11.97 1.52 -27.94
C GLU A 173 10.76 1.50 -26.99
N ALA A 174 9.64 2.13 -27.38
CA ALA A 174 8.40 2.11 -26.62
C ALA A 174 7.84 0.67 -26.47
N ALA A 175 7.90 -0.13 -27.54
CA ALA A 175 7.50 -1.54 -27.50
C ALA A 175 8.43 -2.37 -26.58
N CYS A 176 9.75 -2.16 -26.66
CA CYS A 176 10.71 -2.82 -25.78
C CYS A 176 10.48 -2.48 -24.31
N ASN A 177 10.19 -1.22 -23.98
CA ASN A 177 9.85 -0.79 -22.63
C ASN A 177 8.56 -1.49 -22.15
N ARG A 178 7.53 -1.53 -23.00
CA ARG A 178 6.27 -2.17 -22.67
C ARG A 178 6.38 -3.68 -22.47
N ILE A 179 7.21 -4.36 -23.26
CA ILE A 179 7.54 -5.79 -23.08
C ILE A 179 8.16 -6.03 -21.69
N ARG A 180 9.11 -5.17 -21.29
CA ARG A 180 9.76 -5.27 -19.97
C ARG A 180 8.79 -5.05 -18.81
N GLU A 181 7.95 -4.03 -18.90
CA GLU A 181 6.93 -3.72 -17.88
C GLU A 181 5.92 -4.85 -17.68
N LEU A 182 5.48 -5.51 -18.75
CA LEU A 182 4.44 -6.54 -18.68
C LEU A 182 4.98 -7.94 -18.48
N GLY A 183 6.15 -8.24 -19.06
CA GLY A 183 6.68 -9.61 -19.15
C GLY A 183 7.70 -9.97 -18.09
N TYR A 184 8.37 -8.98 -17.47
CA TYR A 184 9.43 -9.19 -16.48
C TYR A 184 10.49 -10.24 -16.91
N GLY A 185 10.73 -10.36 -18.23
CA GLY A 185 11.68 -11.35 -18.78
C GLY A 185 11.17 -12.78 -18.86
N ASN A 186 9.88 -13.04 -18.68
CA ASN A 186 9.30 -14.38 -18.79
C ASN A 186 9.42 -14.92 -20.23
N PRO A 187 10.07 -16.08 -20.47
CA PRO A 187 10.30 -16.60 -21.81
C PRO A 187 9.02 -16.94 -22.59
N LEU A 188 7.98 -17.45 -21.92
CA LEU A 188 6.70 -17.76 -22.57
C LEU A 188 5.99 -16.48 -23.04
N PHE A 189 6.00 -15.45 -22.22
CA PHE A 189 5.45 -14.15 -22.63
C PHE A 189 6.19 -13.58 -23.83
N LEU A 190 7.53 -13.61 -23.80
CA LEU A 190 8.36 -13.16 -24.93
C LEU A 190 8.08 -13.94 -26.21
N ARG A 191 7.84 -15.25 -26.11
CA ARG A 191 7.47 -16.09 -27.25
C ARG A 191 6.14 -15.66 -27.86
N ILE A 192 5.13 -15.45 -27.03
CA ILE A 192 3.80 -15.01 -27.49
C ILE A 192 3.89 -13.63 -28.14
N VAL A 193 4.64 -12.71 -27.53
CA VAL A 193 4.89 -11.37 -28.08
C VAL A 193 5.61 -11.47 -29.43
N ALA A 194 6.66 -12.28 -29.54
CA ALA A 194 7.39 -12.44 -30.80
C ALA A 194 6.51 -12.98 -31.91
N MET A 195 5.66 -13.96 -31.61
CA MET A 195 4.66 -14.48 -32.58
C MET A 195 3.70 -13.37 -33.04
N ARG A 196 3.13 -12.62 -32.10
CA ARG A 196 2.21 -11.52 -32.41
C ARG A 196 2.85 -10.39 -33.19
N LEU A 197 4.09 -10.01 -32.85
CA LEU A 197 4.83 -8.98 -33.58
C LEU A 197 5.16 -9.41 -35.01
N LYS A 198 5.43 -10.70 -35.23
CA LYS A 198 5.67 -11.26 -36.55
C LYS A 198 4.43 -11.29 -37.44
N ASP A 199 3.25 -11.42 -36.83
CA ASP A 199 1.96 -11.46 -37.49
C ASP A 199 1.38 -10.07 -37.82
N ILE A 200 2.05 -8.98 -37.46
CA ILE A 200 1.58 -7.62 -37.77
C ILE A 200 1.62 -7.42 -39.30
N PRO A 201 0.47 -7.04 -39.94
CA PRO A 201 0.44 -6.80 -41.37
C PRO A 201 1.36 -5.64 -41.79
N GLU A 202 2.11 -5.78 -42.89
CA GLU A 202 3.03 -4.75 -43.39
C GLU A 202 2.34 -3.40 -43.60
N VAL A 203 1.09 -3.38 -44.03
CA VAL A 203 0.30 -2.18 -44.26
C VAL A 203 0.01 -1.44 -42.95
N GLU A 204 -0.23 -2.17 -41.87
CA GLU A 204 -0.47 -1.59 -40.55
C GLU A 204 0.84 -1.07 -39.96
N ALA A 205 1.91 -1.86 -40.05
CA ALA A 205 3.24 -1.46 -39.62
C ALA A 205 3.77 -0.22 -40.38
N ALA A 206 3.45 -0.09 -41.67
CA ALA A 206 3.82 1.09 -42.46
C ALA A 206 3.05 2.36 -42.07
N ARG A 207 1.82 2.21 -41.57
CA ARG A 207 0.96 3.31 -41.16
C ARG A 207 1.25 3.85 -39.74
N ASP A 208 1.36 2.95 -38.78
CA ASP A 208 1.60 3.24 -37.35
C ASP A 208 2.28 2.05 -36.69
N ARG A 209 3.60 1.94 -36.90
CA ARG A 209 4.38 0.82 -36.37
C ARG A 209 4.30 0.71 -34.85
N MET A 210 4.55 1.82 -34.15
CA MET A 210 4.56 1.86 -32.70
C MET A 210 3.19 1.46 -32.11
N GLY A 211 2.12 2.00 -32.64
CA GLY A 211 0.77 1.66 -32.17
C GLY A 211 0.40 0.20 -32.45
N ALA A 212 0.80 -0.35 -33.60
CA ALA A 212 0.57 -1.76 -33.92
C ALA A 212 1.35 -2.70 -32.99
N GLU A 213 2.64 -2.39 -32.72
CA GLU A 213 3.46 -3.15 -31.77
C GLU A 213 2.89 -3.12 -30.35
N LEU A 214 2.48 -1.96 -29.86
CA LEU A 214 1.88 -1.84 -28.52
C LEU A 214 0.56 -2.61 -28.39
N ARG A 215 -0.31 -2.57 -29.42
CA ARG A 215 -1.54 -3.40 -29.43
C ARG A 215 -1.23 -4.89 -29.39
N ALA A 216 -0.29 -5.35 -30.23
CA ALA A 216 0.13 -6.75 -30.27
C ALA A 216 0.68 -7.23 -28.90
N ILE A 217 1.43 -6.38 -28.18
CA ILE A 217 1.95 -6.68 -26.85
C ILE A 217 0.81 -6.79 -25.82
N GLU A 218 -0.18 -5.90 -25.85
CA GLU A 218 -1.34 -5.99 -24.95
C GLU A 218 -2.20 -7.24 -25.24
N GLU A 219 -2.38 -7.59 -26.50
CA GLU A 219 -3.08 -8.83 -26.88
C GLU A 219 -2.30 -10.08 -26.42
N SER A 220 -0.97 -10.07 -26.51
CA SER A 220 -0.11 -11.15 -26.05
C SER A 220 -0.31 -11.48 -24.57
N ARG A 221 -0.63 -10.48 -23.77
CA ARG A 221 -0.98 -10.64 -22.37
C ARG A 221 -2.23 -11.48 -22.18
N LYS A 222 -3.23 -11.30 -23.04
CA LYS A 222 -4.46 -12.10 -23.03
C LYS A 222 -4.16 -13.54 -23.42
N ASP A 223 -3.38 -13.75 -24.48
CA ASP A 223 -3.03 -15.09 -24.94
C ASP A 223 -2.24 -15.88 -23.87
N LEU A 224 -1.34 -15.21 -23.16
CA LEU A 224 -0.63 -15.82 -22.03
C LEU A 224 -1.61 -16.34 -20.97
N TRP A 225 -2.67 -15.56 -20.69
CA TRP A 225 -3.66 -15.95 -19.69
C TRP A 225 -4.51 -17.12 -20.19
N ASP A 226 -4.97 -17.08 -21.42
CA ASP A 226 -5.75 -18.16 -22.00
C ASP A 226 -4.93 -19.47 -22.00
N TYR A 227 -3.62 -19.38 -22.21
CA TYR A 227 -2.71 -20.53 -22.08
C TYR A 227 -2.61 -21.03 -20.64
N VAL A 228 -2.37 -20.15 -19.67
CA VAL A 228 -2.23 -20.54 -18.25
C VAL A 228 -3.56 -21.07 -17.71
N GLU A 229 -4.69 -20.47 -18.07
CA GLU A 229 -6.02 -20.94 -17.69
C GLU A 229 -6.22 -22.40 -18.16
N THR A 230 -6.01 -22.66 -19.43
CA THR A 230 -6.29 -23.98 -20.03
C THR A 230 -5.35 -25.06 -19.52
N HIS A 231 -4.05 -24.76 -19.39
CA HIS A 231 -3.03 -25.78 -19.11
C HIS A 231 -2.68 -25.95 -17.63
N VAL A 232 -3.11 -25.02 -16.78
CA VAL A 232 -2.78 -25.06 -15.35
C VAL A 232 -4.05 -24.99 -14.50
N TYR A 233 -4.81 -23.91 -14.65
CA TYR A 233 -5.91 -23.60 -13.75
C TYR A 233 -7.11 -24.55 -13.91
N ASP A 234 -7.50 -24.86 -15.13
CA ASP A 234 -8.68 -25.73 -15.40
C ASP A 234 -8.47 -27.19 -14.93
N GLN A 235 -7.22 -27.57 -14.65
CA GLN A 235 -6.88 -28.89 -14.11
C GLN A 235 -7.04 -28.98 -12.58
N TRP A 236 -7.26 -27.85 -11.90
CA TRP A 236 -7.38 -27.86 -10.45
C TRP A 236 -8.76 -28.25 -9.98
N ASN A 237 -8.85 -28.63 -8.70
CA ASN A 237 -10.12 -28.95 -8.11
C ASN A 237 -10.99 -27.68 -8.01
N VAL A 238 -12.32 -27.86 -8.15
CA VAL A 238 -13.30 -26.78 -8.19
C VAL A 238 -13.23 -25.89 -6.93
N GLU A 239 -12.95 -26.49 -5.78
CA GLU A 239 -12.90 -25.73 -4.51
C GLU A 239 -11.76 -24.72 -4.47
N LEU A 240 -10.59 -25.06 -5.01
CA LEU A 240 -9.46 -24.13 -5.13
C LEU A 240 -9.74 -23.05 -6.18
N GLN A 241 -10.37 -23.42 -7.31
CA GLN A 241 -10.77 -22.45 -8.34
C GLN A 241 -11.72 -21.41 -7.76
N GLU A 242 -12.80 -21.83 -7.10
CA GLU A 242 -13.78 -20.92 -6.46
C GLU A 242 -13.15 -20.04 -5.39
N PHE A 243 -12.22 -20.59 -4.62
CA PHE A 243 -11.49 -19.83 -3.61
C PHE A 243 -10.66 -18.71 -4.25
N LEU A 244 -9.88 -19.02 -5.29
CA LEU A 244 -9.04 -18.03 -5.99
C LEU A 244 -9.87 -16.98 -6.73
N GLU A 245 -11.00 -17.39 -7.34
CA GLU A 245 -11.97 -16.49 -7.96
C GLU A 245 -12.51 -15.49 -6.91
N ALA A 246 -12.96 -15.98 -5.75
CA ALA A 246 -13.53 -15.14 -4.71
C ALA A 246 -12.53 -14.17 -4.08
N ILE A 247 -11.29 -14.61 -3.77
CA ILE A 247 -10.28 -13.73 -3.17
C ILE A 247 -9.65 -12.76 -4.17
N SER A 248 -9.90 -12.91 -5.47
CA SER A 248 -9.37 -12.01 -6.50
C SER A 248 -9.89 -10.57 -6.39
N ILE A 249 -10.98 -10.36 -5.67
CA ILE A 249 -11.61 -9.05 -5.47
C ILE A 249 -10.74 -8.09 -4.65
N VAL A 250 -9.86 -8.62 -3.79
CA VAL A 250 -8.95 -7.85 -2.93
C VAL A 250 -7.53 -7.81 -3.48
N GLU A 251 -6.78 -6.76 -3.12
CA GLU A 251 -5.38 -6.62 -3.55
C GLU A 251 -4.46 -7.48 -2.68
N ARG A 252 -4.56 -7.32 -1.37
CA ARG A 252 -3.76 -7.99 -0.35
C ARG A 252 -4.67 -8.39 0.80
N PHE A 253 -4.44 -9.53 1.43
CA PHE A 253 -5.32 -10.03 2.48
C PHE A 253 -4.57 -10.89 3.50
N GLU A 254 -5.05 -10.88 4.73
CA GLU A 254 -4.68 -11.84 5.76
C GLU A 254 -5.60 -13.08 5.70
N LEU A 255 -5.20 -14.17 6.36
CA LEU A 255 -5.96 -15.42 6.36
C LEU A 255 -7.43 -15.24 6.77
N HIS A 256 -7.69 -14.45 7.81
CA HIS A 256 -9.05 -14.26 8.33
C HIS A 256 -9.95 -13.48 7.36
N ILE A 257 -9.37 -12.54 6.57
CA ILE A 257 -10.11 -11.85 5.50
C ILE A 257 -10.55 -12.86 4.43
N ALA A 258 -9.63 -13.74 4.00
CA ALA A 258 -9.98 -14.80 3.05
C ALA A 258 -11.07 -15.73 3.61
N GLN A 259 -11.04 -16.05 4.90
CA GLN A 259 -12.09 -16.85 5.56
C GLN A 259 -13.46 -16.14 5.55
N GLN A 260 -13.49 -14.83 5.80
CA GLN A 260 -14.71 -14.05 5.78
C GLN A 260 -15.30 -13.91 4.38
N ILE A 261 -14.46 -13.57 3.38
CA ILE A 261 -14.89 -13.44 1.99
C ILE A 261 -15.47 -14.76 1.47
N THR A 262 -14.73 -15.87 1.66
CA THR A 262 -15.08 -17.17 1.08
C THR A 262 -16.02 -18.01 1.96
N LYS A 263 -16.22 -17.62 3.21
CA LYS A 263 -16.93 -18.38 4.25
C LYS A 263 -16.36 -19.78 4.49
N LYS A 264 -15.09 -20.01 4.08
CA LYS A 264 -14.38 -21.31 4.19
C LYS A 264 -13.44 -21.31 5.38
N LYS A 265 -13.70 -22.15 6.39
CA LYS A 265 -12.81 -22.32 7.56
C LYS A 265 -11.43 -22.86 7.16
N GLU A 266 -11.34 -23.65 6.12
CA GLU A 266 -10.14 -24.30 5.58
C GLU A 266 -9.35 -23.40 4.62
N ALA A 267 -9.64 -22.09 4.55
CA ALA A 267 -8.95 -21.14 3.64
C ALA A 267 -7.42 -21.22 3.74
N GLY A 268 -6.86 -21.51 4.92
CA GLY A 268 -5.41 -21.69 5.10
C GLY A 268 -4.83 -22.85 4.29
N LYS A 269 -5.56 -23.96 4.17
CA LYS A 269 -5.15 -25.09 3.34
C LYS A 269 -5.24 -24.74 1.85
N LEU A 270 -6.28 -23.99 1.45
CA LEU A 270 -6.45 -23.53 0.07
C LEU A 270 -5.37 -22.52 -0.34
N ILE A 271 -4.99 -21.61 0.56
CA ILE A 271 -3.84 -20.71 0.36
C ILE A 271 -2.57 -21.54 0.14
N GLN A 272 -2.27 -22.47 1.02
CA GLN A 272 -1.10 -23.32 0.90
C GLN A 272 -1.14 -24.12 -0.41
N LYS A 273 -2.28 -24.68 -0.78
CA LYS A 273 -2.43 -25.42 -2.03
C LYS A 273 -2.21 -24.52 -3.25
N GLY A 274 -2.72 -23.29 -3.25
CA GLY A 274 -2.50 -22.30 -4.31
C GLY A 274 -1.03 -21.89 -4.46
N GLN A 275 -0.27 -21.85 -3.35
CA GLN A 275 1.18 -21.66 -3.38
C GLN A 275 1.93 -22.86 -3.93
N GLU A 276 1.58 -24.08 -3.50
CA GLU A 276 2.28 -25.33 -3.89
C GLU A 276 2.05 -25.74 -5.35
N VAL A 277 0.83 -25.55 -5.87
CA VAL A 277 0.46 -26.05 -7.20
C VAL A 277 0.84 -25.13 -8.33
N GLY A 278 0.74 -23.81 -8.14
CA GLY A 278 0.96 -22.85 -9.22
C GLY A 278 1.80 -21.62 -8.88
N ASN A 279 2.20 -21.47 -7.61
CA ASN A 279 2.86 -20.25 -7.11
C ASN A 279 2.05 -18.96 -7.45
N PHE A 280 0.71 -19.06 -7.42
CA PHE A 280 -0.19 -17.96 -7.77
C PHE A 280 -0.44 -17.01 -6.63
N LEU A 281 -0.13 -17.43 -5.40
CA LEU A 281 -0.24 -16.66 -4.17
C LEU A 281 1.16 -16.36 -3.61
N LEU A 282 1.49 -15.10 -3.52
CA LEU A 282 2.68 -14.62 -2.84
C LEU A 282 2.39 -14.43 -1.35
N GLU A 283 3.35 -14.73 -0.50
CA GLU A 283 3.31 -14.46 0.93
C GLU A 283 4.35 -13.41 1.29
N HIS A 284 3.91 -12.33 1.89
CA HIS A 284 4.74 -11.26 2.45
C HIS A 284 4.64 -11.29 3.98
N ARG A 285 5.73 -11.03 4.67
CA ARG A 285 5.72 -10.90 6.13
C ARG A 285 5.92 -9.45 6.52
N GLU A 286 4.89 -8.87 7.11
CA GLU A 286 4.89 -7.50 7.59
C GLU A 286 4.50 -7.49 9.07
N ASN A 287 5.32 -6.89 9.92
CA ASN A 287 5.08 -6.79 11.36
C ASN A 287 4.72 -8.14 12.04
N GLY A 288 5.32 -9.24 11.58
CA GLY A 288 5.08 -10.59 12.09
C GLY A 288 3.79 -11.26 11.60
N ARG A 289 3.03 -10.61 10.71
CA ARG A 289 1.83 -11.16 10.07
C ARG A 289 2.12 -11.66 8.66
N SER A 290 1.41 -12.71 8.24
CA SER A 290 1.45 -13.19 6.86
C SER A 290 0.36 -12.50 6.04
N ILE A 291 0.77 -11.75 5.04
CA ILE A 291 -0.10 -11.08 4.08
C ILE A 291 0.04 -11.79 2.74
N TYR A 292 -1.07 -12.10 2.13
CA TYR A 292 -1.14 -12.82 0.86
C TYR A 292 -1.60 -11.90 -0.27
N GLU A 293 -1.08 -12.15 -1.46
CA GLU A 293 -1.41 -11.42 -2.67
C GLU A 293 -1.50 -12.39 -3.85
N LEU A 294 -2.53 -12.28 -4.69
CA LEU A 294 -2.56 -12.93 -5.98
C LEU A 294 -1.61 -12.21 -6.94
N ARG A 295 -0.76 -12.95 -7.64
CA ARG A 295 0.06 -12.37 -8.72
C ARG A 295 -0.84 -11.64 -9.69
N THR A 296 -0.47 -10.41 -10.02
CA THR A 296 -1.30 -9.47 -10.81
C THR A 296 -2.00 -10.10 -12.00
N PRO A 297 -1.33 -10.89 -12.80
CA PRO A 297 -1.96 -11.49 -13.94
C PRO A 297 -3.01 -12.55 -13.59
N VAL A 298 -2.73 -13.38 -12.59
CA VAL A 298 -3.70 -14.38 -12.09
C VAL A 298 -4.96 -13.67 -11.57
N LYS A 299 -4.78 -12.60 -10.82
CA LYS A 299 -5.86 -11.80 -10.28
C LYS A 299 -6.82 -11.29 -11.36
N TYR A 300 -6.29 -10.77 -12.47
CA TYR A 300 -7.13 -10.31 -13.57
C TYR A 300 -7.93 -11.45 -14.22
N SER A 301 -7.29 -12.60 -14.42
CA SER A 301 -7.98 -13.78 -14.96
C SER A 301 -9.08 -14.24 -14.02
N MET A 302 -8.80 -14.35 -12.72
CA MET A 302 -9.77 -14.76 -11.71
C MET A 302 -10.96 -13.80 -11.62
N ARG A 303 -10.72 -12.48 -11.68
CA ARG A 303 -11.79 -11.48 -11.72
C ARG A 303 -12.67 -11.61 -12.96
N ARG A 304 -12.07 -11.87 -14.13
CA ARG A 304 -12.82 -12.12 -15.37
C ARG A 304 -13.71 -13.35 -15.23
N ARG A 305 -13.18 -14.45 -14.70
CA ARG A 305 -13.93 -15.70 -14.45
C ARG A 305 -15.05 -15.48 -13.43
N LEU A 306 -14.75 -14.79 -12.33
CA LEU A 306 -15.74 -14.43 -11.32
C LEU A 306 -16.93 -13.70 -11.95
N SER A 307 -16.65 -12.68 -12.78
CA SER A 307 -17.69 -11.89 -13.47
C SER A 307 -18.46 -12.69 -14.53
N ALA A 308 -17.84 -13.70 -15.13
CA ALA A 308 -18.49 -14.54 -16.15
C ALA A 308 -19.34 -15.66 -15.55
N LYS A 309 -18.94 -16.18 -14.38
CA LYS A 309 -19.54 -17.38 -13.76
C LYS A 309 -20.65 -17.05 -12.75
N TYR A 310 -20.53 -15.92 -12.05
CA TYR A 310 -21.41 -15.59 -10.93
C TYR A 310 -22.29 -14.37 -11.19
N SER A 311 -23.44 -14.30 -10.50
CA SER A 311 -24.30 -13.13 -10.55
C SER A 311 -23.67 -11.90 -9.89
N GLN A 312 -24.10 -10.71 -10.30
CA GLN A 312 -23.63 -9.46 -9.69
C GLN A 312 -23.97 -9.40 -8.20
N ASP A 313 -25.10 -9.96 -7.78
CA ASP A 313 -25.49 -10.01 -6.35
C ASP A 313 -24.49 -10.81 -5.52
N TYR A 314 -24.03 -11.96 -6.03
CA TYR A 314 -22.99 -12.74 -5.36
C TYR A 314 -21.67 -12.00 -5.27
N ILE A 315 -21.26 -11.34 -6.35
CA ILE A 315 -20.03 -10.53 -6.38
C ILE A 315 -20.14 -9.37 -5.37
N ASN A 316 -21.29 -8.71 -5.32
CA ASN A 316 -21.56 -7.65 -4.34
C ASN A 316 -21.49 -8.18 -2.89
N GLU A 317 -21.96 -9.39 -2.64
CA GLU A 317 -21.85 -10.03 -1.31
C GLU A 317 -20.40 -10.29 -0.93
N LEU A 318 -19.54 -10.71 -1.87
CA LEU A 318 -18.11 -10.86 -1.61
C LEU A 318 -17.46 -9.52 -1.23
N TYR A 319 -17.70 -8.46 -2.02
CA TYR A 319 -17.20 -7.11 -1.72
C TYR A 319 -17.70 -6.59 -0.38
N TYR A 320 -18.99 -6.80 -0.07
CA TYR A 320 -19.55 -6.39 1.20
C TYR A 320 -18.90 -7.13 2.39
N SER A 321 -18.65 -8.42 2.23
CA SER A 321 -17.96 -9.24 3.24
C SER A 321 -16.51 -8.80 3.46
N ALA A 322 -15.80 -8.46 2.37
CA ALA A 322 -14.46 -7.89 2.44
C ALA A 322 -14.47 -6.52 3.14
N GLY A 323 -15.42 -5.65 2.79
CA GLY A 323 -15.59 -4.34 3.42
C GLY A 323 -15.80 -4.44 4.94
N ASN A 324 -16.68 -5.34 5.38
CA ASN A 324 -16.88 -5.59 6.80
C ASN A 324 -15.60 -6.08 7.50
N SER A 325 -14.80 -6.91 6.84
CA SER A 325 -13.56 -7.43 7.44
C SER A 325 -12.51 -6.31 7.63
N TYR A 326 -12.30 -5.49 6.60
CA TYR A 326 -11.39 -4.34 6.70
C TYR A 326 -11.88 -3.29 7.71
N GLU A 327 -13.20 -3.05 7.79
CA GLU A 327 -13.78 -2.15 8.79
C GLU A 327 -13.52 -2.65 10.23
N MET A 328 -13.62 -3.95 10.48
CA MET A 328 -13.32 -4.55 11.79
C MET A 328 -11.83 -4.43 12.16
N GLU A 329 -10.93 -4.44 11.19
CA GLU A 329 -9.49 -4.22 11.38
C GLU A 329 -9.11 -2.76 11.54
N GLY A 330 -10.01 -1.85 11.21
CA GLY A 330 -9.77 -0.42 11.22
C GLY A 330 -9.11 0.11 9.94
N ASP A 331 -9.01 -0.71 8.89
CA ASP A 331 -8.57 -0.26 7.57
C ASP A 331 -9.73 0.41 6.82
N VAL A 332 -9.94 1.66 7.17
CA VAL A 332 -11.08 2.47 6.71
C VAL A 332 -11.08 2.64 5.18
N LEU A 333 -9.91 2.84 4.57
CA LEU A 333 -9.83 3.11 3.14
C LEU A 333 -10.11 1.87 2.29
N GLU A 334 -9.56 0.72 2.67
CA GLU A 334 -9.85 -0.53 1.97
C GLU A 334 -11.32 -0.94 2.18
N ALA A 335 -11.89 -0.75 3.38
CA ALA A 335 -13.31 -0.99 3.63
C ALA A 335 -14.20 -0.14 2.72
N LEU A 336 -13.92 1.15 2.60
CA LEU A 336 -14.68 2.07 1.74
C LEU A 336 -14.59 1.70 0.26
N LYS A 337 -13.40 1.31 -0.23
CA LYS A 337 -13.24 0.80 -1.59
C LYS A 337 -14.13 -0.41 -1.85
N MET A 338 -14.17 -1.35 -0.90
CA MET A 338 -14.99 -2.56 -1.04
C MET A 338 -16.49 -2.22 -1.04
N TYR A 339 -16.94 -1.31 -0.16
CA TYR A 339 -18.33 -0.86 -0.14
C TYR A 339 -18.72 -0.09 -1.40
N GLU A 340 -17.83 0.70 -1.97
CA GLU A 340 -18.05 1.38 -3.25
C GLU A 340 -18.22 0.37 -4.40
N MET A 341 -17.37 -0.66 -4.46
CA MET A 341 -17.45 -1.71 -5.49
C MET A 341 -18.78 -2.47 -5.46
N CYS A 342 -19.43 -2.60 -4.32
CA CYS A 342 -20.76 -3.21 -4.21
C CYS A 342 -21.89 -2.18 -4.08
N HIS A 343 -21.61 -0.88 -4.30
CA HIS A 343 -22.59 0.21 -4.20
C HIS A 343 -23.33 0.25 -2.84
N SER A 344 -22.64 -0.11 -1.75
CA SER A 344 -23.23 -0.11 -0.42
C SER A 344 -23.21 1.29 0.21
N GLU A 345 -24.25 2.10 -0.08
CA GLU A 345 -24.44 3.40 0.58
C GLU A 345 -24.47 3.27 2.10
N GLU A 346 -24.98 2.16 2.64
CA GLU A 346 -25.07 1.90 4.08
C GLU A 346 -23.67 1.73 4.70
N GLY A 347 -22.79 0.91 4.08
CA GLY A 347 -21.42 0.72 4.53
C GLY A 347 -20.62 2.02 4.50
N ILE A 348 -20.68 2.74 3.39
CA ILE A 348 -20.01 4.05 3.24
C ILE A 348 -20.52 5.03 4.30
N SER A 349 -21.85 5.17 4.43
CA SER A 349 -22.46 6.10 5.42
C SER A 349 -22.03 5.78 6.84
N ARG A 350 -22.00 4.50 7.23
CA ARG A 350 -21.62 4.07 8.57
C ARG A 350 -20.21 4.49 8.92
N ILE A 351 -19.26 4.24 8.02
CA ILE A 351 -17.85 4.65 8.21
C ILE A 351 -17.72 6.16 8.33
N LEU A 352 -18.35 6.93 7.43
CA LEU A 352 -18.28 8.39 7.47
C LEU A 352 -18.91 8.96 8.74
N ILE A 353 -20.04 8.41 9.21
CA ILE A 353 -20.68 8.79 10.47
C ILE A 353 -19.75 8.52 11.65
N GLU A 354 -19.11 7.34 11.68
CA GLU A 354 -18.21 6.98 12.77
C GLU A 354 -16.96 7.87 12.78
N ASN A 355 -16.41 8.20 11.61
CA ASN A 355 -15.30 9.14 11.48
C ASN A 355 -15.68 10.53 12.01
N MET A 356 -16.88 11.03 11.67
CA MET A 356 -17.40 12.29 12.19
C MET A 356 -17.59 12.28 13.70
N ARG A 357 -17.94 11.15 14.30
CA ARG A 357 -18.06 11.02 15.75
C ARG A 357 -16.72 11.04 16.47
N ARG A 358 -15.70 10.40 15.88
CA ARG A 358 -14.36 10.29 16.47
C ARG A 358 -13.53 11.55 16.28
N ASN A 359 -13.57 12.13 15.10
CA ASN A 359 -12.68 13.21 14.67
C ASN A 359 -13.41 14.30 13.86
N PRO A 360 -14.31 15.07 14.45
CA PRO A 360 -15.11 16.02 13.70
C PRO A 360 -14.31 17.20 13.11
N ALA A 361 -13.18 17.56 13.70
CA ALA A 361 -12.40 18.73 13.28
C ALA A 361 -11.15 18.42 12.45
N SER A 362 -10.50 17.30 12.72
CA SER A 362 -9.33 16.87 11.98
C SER A 362 -9.65 15.70 11.05
N GLY A 363 -10.94 15.51 10.79
CA GLY A 363 -11.44 14.43 9.99
C GLY A 363 -10.69 14.34 8.66
N ASP A 364 -10.53 13.14 8.18
CA ASP A 364 -9.83 12.80 6.96
C ASP A 364 -10.64 13.27 5.74
N TYR A 365 -11.17 14.49 5.80
CA TYR A 365 -12.09 15.03 4.81
C TYR A 365 -11.54 15.03 3.40
N PHE A 366 -10.26 15.37 3.22
CA PHE A 366 -9.63 15.31 1.90
C PHE A 366 -9.42 13.88 1.45
N GLU A 367 -9.04 13.00 2.35
CA GLU A 367 -8.84 11.57 2.12
C GLU A 367 -10.17 10.86 1.82
N LEU A 368 -11.23 11.26 2.54
CA LEU A 368 -12.58 10.70 2.41
C LEU A 368 -13.50 11.49 1.46
N LYS A 369 -13.00 12.58 0.88
CA LYS A 369 -13.76 13.49 0.00
C LYS A 369 -14.59 12.76 -1.04
N HIS A 370 -13.97 11.82 -1.76
CA HIS A 370 -14.63 11.03 -2.80
C HIS A 370 -15.89 10.36 -2.28
N TYR A 371 -15.80 9.70 -1.13
CA TYR A 371 -16.92 8.97 -0.54
C TYR A 371 -18.05 9.85 -0.03
N TYR A 372 -17.73 11.06 0.46
CA TYR A 372 -18.75 12.06 0.78
C TYR A 372 -19.52 12.52 -0.46
N LEU A 373 -18.81 12.74 -1.57
CA LEU A 373 -19.39 13.27 -2.81
C LEU A 373 -20.15 12.22 -3.63
N VAL A 374 -19.87 10.95 -3.46
CA VAL A 374 -20.55 9.83 -4.13
C VAL A 374 -21.88 9.50 -3.45
N LEU A 375 -22.04 9.79 -2.16
CA LEU A 375 -23.29 9.54 -1.46
C LEU A 375 -24.44 10.40 -2.00
N PRO A 376 -25.62 9.81 -2.27
CA PRO A 376 -26.80 10.56 -2.64
C PRO A 376 -27.21 11.57 -1.55
N GLU A 377 -27.64 12.78 -1.96
CA GLU A 377 -28.11 13.81 -1.00
C GLU A 377 -29.19 13.29 -0.06
N LYS A 378 -30.13 12.44 -0.59
CA LYS A 378 -31.15 11.82 0.23
C LYS A 378 -30.57 11.01 1.39
N LYS A 379 -29.41 10.37 1.20
CA LYS A 379 -28.74 9.60 2.27
C LYS A 379 -28.08 10.54 3.26
N ILE A 380 -27.45 11.60 2.79
CA ILE A 380 -26.79 12.61 3.62
C ILE A 380 -27.83 13.29 4.54
N ASN A 381 -28.99 13.68 3.99
CA ASN A 381 -30.07 14.34 4.73
C ASN A 381 -30.74 13.49 5.82
N GLN A 382 -30.45 12.19 5.85
CA GLN A 382 -30.91 11.30 6.91
C GLN A 382 -30.05 11.34 8.17
N SER A 383 -28.84 11.92 8.11
CA SER A 383 -27.87 11.91 9.20
C SER A 383 -27.32 13.32 9.50
N MET A 384 -27.51 13.74 10.75
CA MET A 384 -26.92 15.00 11.24
C MET A 384 -25.38 14.98 11.20
N GLU A 385 -24.74 13.80 11.31
CA GLU A 385 -23.31 13.62 11.18
C GLU A 385 -22.85 13.88 9.74
N LEU A 386 -23.55 13.30 8.76
CA LEU A 386 -23.19 13.47 7.35
C LEU A 386 -23.44 14.90 6.87
N MET A 387 -24.55 15.55 7.27
CA MET A 387 -24.78 16.96 6.96
C MET A 387 -23.70 17.86 7.55
N ALA A 388 -23.33 17.64 8.83
CA ALA A 388 -22.24 18.37 9.45
C ALA A 388 -20.89 18.13 8.76
N GLY A 389 -20.62 16.87 8.39
CA GLY A 389 -19.42 16.48 7.62
C GLY A 389 -19.35 17.16 6.26
N MET A 390 -20.45 17.17 5.52
CA MET A 390 -20.55 17.87 4.23
C MET A 390 -20.33 19.38 4.37
N SER A 391 -20.95 20.03 5.34
CA SER A 391 -20.72 21.46 5.61
C SER A 391 -19.24 21.73 5.88
N MET A 392 -18.58 20.92 6.73
CA MET A 392 -17.15 21.06 7.01
C MET A 392 -16.30 20.79 5.76
N LEU A 393 -16.55 19.71 5.03
CA LEU A 393 -15.82 19.39 3.80
C LEU A 393 -15.91 20.52 2.78
N GLN A 394 -17.09 21.05 2.51
CA GLN A 394 -17.27 22.13 1.56
C GLN A 394 -16.56 23.42 1.99
N SER A 395 -16.57 23.74 3.30
CA SER A 395 -15.79 24.85 3.83
C SER A 395 -14.28 24.66 3.62
N MET A 396 -13.77 23.45 3.84
CA MET A 396 -12.35 23.12 3.61
C MET A 396 -11.98 23.13 2.12
N LEU A 397 -12.92 22.86 1.24
CA LEU A 397 -12.78 22.99 -0.22
C LEU A 397 -12.96 24.44 -0.72
N LEU A 398 -13.10 25.39 0.20
CA LEU A 398 -13.31 26.84 -0.07
C LEU A 398 -14.62 27.13 -0.81
N ASN A 399 -15.60 26.24 -0.70
CA ASN A 399 -16.94 26.39 -1.26
C ASN A 399 -17.92 26.82 -0.15
N GLU A 400 -17.90 28.11 0.14
CA GLU A 400 -18.69 28.70 1.21
C GLU A 400 -20.20 28.50 1.01
N GLU A 401 -20.71 28.70 -0.23
CA GLU A 401 -22.13 28.59 -0.53
C GLU A 401 -22.68 27.18 -0.23
N GLU A 402 -21.98 26.16 -0.69
CA GLU A 402 -22.37 24.78 -0.42
C GLU A 402 -22.19 24.39 1.06
N SER A 403 -21.17 24.91 1.73
CA SER A 403 -20.99 24.72 3.16
C SER A 403 -22.18 25.26 3.96
N GLU A 404 -22.61 26.49 3.63
CA GLU A 404 -23.77 27.12 4.27
C GLU A 404 -25.10 26.44 3.91
N ARG A 405 -25.23 25.92 2.69
CA ARG A 405 -26.40 25.11 2.30
C ARG A 405 -26.54 23.88 3.21
N TRP A 406 -25.47 23.10 3.39
CA TRP A 406 -25.49 21.94 4.29
C TRP A 406 -25.68 22.29 5.75
N TYR A 407 -25.14 23.42 6.19
CA TYR A 407 -25.42 23.96 7.51
C TYR A 407 -26.90 24.28 7.70
N GLN A 408 -27.55 24.89 6.70
CA GLN A 408 -28.99 25.19 6.74
C GLN A 408 -29.84 23.91 6.77
N GLU A 409 -29.52 22.90 5.96
CA GLU A 409 -30.17 21.58 5.99
C GLU A 409 -30.11 20.96 7.38
N LEU A 410 -28.94 21.01 8.04
CA LEU A 410 -28.80 20.56 9.43
C LEU A 410 -29.61 21.41 10.41
N SER A 411 -29.70 22.72 10.19
CA SER A 411 -30.52 23.61 11.01
C SER A 411 -32.00 23.31 10.91
N ASP A 412 -32.48 23.01 9.71
CA ASP A 412 -33.89 22.67 9.47
C ASP A 412 -34.19 21.27 10.03
N TYR A 413 -33.27 20.32 9.88
CA TYR A 413 -33.37 19.04 10.55
C TYR A 413 -33.49 19.19 12.09
N ALA A 414 -32.70 20.06 12.70
CA ALA A 414 -32.77 20.32 14.14
C ALA A 414 -34.10 20.93 14.60
N LYS A 415 -34.75 21.76 13.76
CA LYS A 415 -36.08 22.33 14.04
C LYS A 415 -37.19 21.29 14.03
N GLU A 416 -37.10 20.29 13.17
CA GLU A 416 -38.06 19.19 13.03
C GLU A 416 -37.97 18.16 14.16
N LYS A 417 -36.82 18.04 14.81
CA LYS A 417 -36.58 17.04 15.85
C LYS A 417 -36.91 17.54 17.25
N THR A 418 -37.10 16.64 18.18
CA THR A 418 -37.37 16.92 19.60
C THR A 418 -36.44 16.13 20.52
N GLY A 419 -36.39 16.48 21.80
CA GLY A 419 -35.64 15.69 22.81
C GLY A 419 -34.14 15.62 22.59
N SER A 420 -33.58 14.42 22.70
CA SER A 420 -32.13 14.19 22.57
C SER A 420 -31.60 14.43 21.15
N MET A 421 -32.38 14.11 20.13
CA MET A 421 -32.00 14.30 18.72
C MET A 421 -31.84 15.78 18.39
N LYS A 422 -32.77 16.62 18.84
CA LYS A 422 -32.66 18.06 18.67
C LYS A 422 -31.40 18.61 19.32
N ARG A 423 -31.16 18.27 20.60
CA ARG A 423 -29.94 18.69 21.32
C ARG A 423 -28.64 18.25 20.62
N ALA A 424 -28.62 17.03 20.10
CA ALA A 424 -27.46 16.52 19.38
C ALA A 424 -27.21 17.27 18.04
N ALA A 425 -28.26 17.63 17.31
CA ALA A 425 -28.15 18.43 16.11
C ALA A 425 -27.71 19.87 16.41
N GLU A 426 -28.30 20.50 17.47
CA GLU A 426 -27.90 21.84 17.93
C GLU A 426 -26.45 21.91 18.42
N ALA A 427 -25.95 20.80 19.02
CA ALA A 427 -24.55 20.69 19.41
C ALA A 427 -23.61 20.67 18.18
N ARG A 428 -24.00 20.00 17.10
CA ARG A 428 -23.22 20.00 15.85
C ARG A 428 -23.26 21.35 15.15
N LEU A 429 -24.41 22.04 15.15
CA LEU A 429 -24.49 23.40 14.63
C LEU A 429 -23.56 24.35 15.39
N LEU A 430 -23.57 24.27 16.72
CA LEU A 430 -22.68 25.10 17.55
C LEU A 430 -21.20 24.74 17.30
N TYR A 431 -20.88 23.45 17.11
CA TYR A 431 -19.55 23.01 16.68
C TYR A 431 -19.16 23.65 15.34
N LEU A 432 -20.03 23.59 14.32
CA LEU A 432 -19.79 24.18 13.00
C LEU A 432 -19.63 25.69 13.10
N ASP A 433 -20.44 26.37 13.90
CA ASP A 433 -20.31 27.82 14.17
C ASP A 433 -18.90 28.19 14.68
N ILE A 434 -18.32 27.34 15.53
CA ILE A 434 -16.96 27.50 16.06
C ILE A 434 -15.89 27.10 15.05
N ALA A 435 -16.09 25.98 14.30
CA ALA A 435 -15.02 25.29 13.59
C ALA A 435 -14.92 25.66 12.10
N LEU A 436 -16.01 26.07 11.42
CA LEU A 436 -15.98 26.34 9.97
C LEU A 436 -14.92 27.40 9.59
N PRO A 437 -13.92 27.06 8.75
CA PRO A 437 -12.83 27.97 8.39
C PRO A 437 -13.30 29.33 7.84
N HIS A 438 -14.24 29.35 6.91
CA HIS A 438 -14.72 30.57 6.24
C HIS A 438 -15.48 31.53 7.15
N ARG A 439 -15.90 31.11 8.35
CA ARG A 439 -16.64 31.99 9.29
C ARG A 439 -15.74 32.90 10.17
N GLY A 440 -14.42 32.75 10.06
CA GLY A 440 -13.46 33.56 10.81
C GLY A 440 -13.59 33.40 12.34
N THR A 441 -13.08 34.38 13.11
CA THR A 441 -12.98 34.33 14.57
C THR A 441 -13.73 35.47 15.31
N ILE A 442 -14.34 36.42 14.61
CA ILE A 442 -14.94 37.61 15.20
C ILE A 442 -16.01 37.27 16.26
N ARG A 443 -16.90 36.32 15.98
CA ARG A 443 -17.97 35.87 16.89
C ARG A 443 -17.58 34.73 17.82
N MET A 444 -16.40 34.21 17.70
CA MET A 444 -15.99 32.95 18.34
C MET A 444 -15.94 33.07 19.87
N ILE A 445 -15.60 34.23 20.43
CA ILE A 445 -15.59 34.46 21.89
C ILE A 445 -16.98 34.30 22.49
N ASP A 446 -18.00 34.86 21.84
CA ASP A 446 -19.38 34.77 22.32
C ASP A 446 -19.94 33.36 22.16
N LEU A 447 -19.59 32.69 21.06
CA LEU A 447 -19.93 31.27 20.82
C LEU A 447 -19.29 30.35 21.89
N LEU A 448 -18.01 30.56 22.23
CA LEU A 448 -17.31 29.80 23.27
C LEU A 448 -17.93 30.05 24.66
N LYS A 449 -18.29 31.28 25.00
CA LYS A 449 -18.98 31.58 26.24
C LYS A 449 -20.34 30.88 26.30
N ARG A 450 -21.14 30.97 25.23
CA ARG A 450 -22.44 30.29 25.12
C ARG A 450 -22.29 28.77 25.24
N ALA A 451 -21.32 28.19 24.55
CA ALA A 451 -21.00 26.77 24.65
C ALA A 451 -20.64 26.36 26.08
N GLY A 452 -19.78 27.15 26.75
CA GLY A 452 -19.40 26.93 28.14
C GLY A 452 -20.58 26.92 29.11
N VAL A 453 -21.53 27.85 28.96
CA VAL A 453 -22.77 27.87 29.76
C VAL A 453 -23.62 26.63 29.53
N LEU A 454 -23.86 26.26 28.27
CA LEU A 454 -24.67 25.10 27.93
C LEU A 454 -24.06 23.76 28.41
N LEU A 455 -22.73 23.67 28.40
CA LEU A 455 -22.00 22.49 28.93
C LEU A 455 -22.10 22.43 30.46
N THR A 456 -21.90 23.56 31.17
CA THR A 456 -21.97 23.61 32.65
C THR A 456 -23.35 23.30 33.18
N GLU A 457 -24.41 23.68 32.46
CA GLU A 457 -25.79 23.37 32.80
C GLU A 457 -26.21 21.93 32.42
N GLY A 458 -25.31 21.13 31.82
CA GLY A 458 -25.61 19.78 31.36
C GLY A 458 -26.63 19.71 30.21
N ARG A 459 -26.87 20.84 29.55
CA ARG A 459 -27.87 20.97 28.47
C ARG A 459 -27.35 20.49 27.12
N MET A 460 -26.03 20.40 26.97
CA MET A 460 -25.38 20.02 25.71
C MET A 460 -24.08 19.24 25.97
N VAL A 461 -23.72 18.36 25.04
CA VAL A 461 -22.41 17.71 24.97
C VAL A 461 -21.83 18.04 23.61
N LEU A 462 -20.66 18.69 23.59
CA LEU A 462 -19.92 18.96 22.36
C LEU A 462 -18.92 17.83 22.08
N PRO A 463 -18.67 17.50 20.82
CA PRO A 463 -17.57 16.60 20.49
C PRO A 463 -16.23 17.27 20.86
N GLU A 464 -15.28 16.48 21.30
CA GLU A 464 -13.90 16.97 21.45
C GLU A 464 -13.30 17.24 20.06
N PHE A 465 -12.65 18.40 19.87
CA PHE A 465 -12.04 18.74 18.59
C PHE A 465 -10.73 19.52 18.77
N SER A 466 -9.80 19.31 17.83
CA SER A 466 -8.53 20.02 17.77
C SER A 466 -8.68 21.39 17.11
N VAL A 467 -7.86 22.34 17.55
CA VAL A 467 -7.71 23.64 16.88
C VAL A 467 -6.31 23.82 16.27
N THR A 468 -5.42 22.86 16.46
CA THR A 468 -4.03 22.91 15.95
C THR A 468 -3.89 22.41 14.52
N SER A 469 -4.83 21.61 14.03
CA SER A 469 -4.83 21.03 12.67
C SER A 469 -3.50 20.35 12.30
N ASN A 470 -2.87 19.65 13.26
CA ASN A 470 -1.58 18.96 13.11
C ASN A 470 -0.40 19.89 12.76
N LEU A 471 -0.51 21.19 13.03
CA LEU A 471 0.54 22.16 12.77
C LEU A 471 1.39 22.45 14.02
N PRO A 472 2.67 22.86 13.85
CA PRO A 472 3.50 23.28 14.96
C PRO A 472 3.13 24.69 15.51
N SER A 473 1.94 25.18 15.16
CA SER A 473 1.41 26.48 15.52
C SER A 473 -0.09 26.35 15.79
N MET A 474 -0.56 27.01 16.85
CA MET A 474 -1.98 27.08 17.19
C MET A 474 -2.70 28.22 16.50
N MET A 475 -2.06 29.36 16.38
CA MET A 475 -2.65 30.56 15.78
C MET A 475 -2.93 30.34 14.28
N ASN A 476 -2.20 29.44 13.65
CA ASN A 476 -2.39 29.05 12.25
C ASN A 476 -3.05 27.66 12.07
N GLY A 477 -3.76 27.19 13.10
CA GLY A 477 -4.34 25.84 13.13
C GLY A 477 -5.61 25.61 12.31
N GLY A 478 -6.04 26.54 11.47
CA GLY A 478 -7.26 26.42 10.63
C GLY A 478 -8.04 27.72 10.50
N LYS A 479 -7.97 28.55 11.51
CA LYS A 479 -8.54 29.90 11.53
C LYS A 479 -7.46 30.91 11.88
N ASP A 480 -7.59 32.17 11.41
CA ASP A 480 -6.71 33.24 11.79
C ASP A 480 -7.11 33.81 13.17
N PHE A 481 -6.19 33.67 14.12
CA PHE A 481 -6.33 34.21 15.48
C PHE A 481 -5.48 35.48 15.72
N CYS A 482 -4.90 36.07 14.68
CA CYS A 482 -3.99 37.21 14.81
C CYS A 482 -4.63 38.42 15.55
N GLU A 483 -5.94 38.65 15.37
CA GLU A 483 -6.65 39.70 16.11
C GLU A 483 -6.66 39.44 17.62
N TRP A 484 -6.70 38.18 18.04
CA TRP A 484 -6.69 37.82 19.46
C TRP A 484 -5.35 38.13 20.12
N SER A 485 -4.28 38.12 19.35
CA SER A 485 -2.94 38.40 19.83
C SER A 485 -2.81 39.85 20.37
N ARG A 486 -3.65 40.77 19.92
CA ARG A 486 -3.67 42.15 20.42
C ARG A 486 -4.13 42.24 21.88
N LYS A 487 -4.94 41.28 22.34
CA LYS A 487 -5.51 41.21 23.70
C LYS A 487 -5.22 39.85 24.37
N ASP A 488 -4.14 39.21 24.03
CA ASP A 488 -3.80 37.85 24.42
C ASP A 488 -3.88 37.61 25.94
N ARG A 489 -3.25 38.43 26.76
CA ARG A 489 -3.28 38.31 28.23
C ARG A 489 -4.69 38.52 28.82
N GLU A 490 -5.46 39.44 28.27
CA GLU A 490 -6.83 39.69 28.69
C GLU A 490 -7.74 38.50 28.35
N LEU A 491 -7.63 38.02 27.12
CA LEU A 491 -8.38 36.85 26.64
C LEU A 491 -8.02 35.58 27.40
N ALA A 492 -6.75 35.32 27.64
CA ALA A 492 -6.31 34.17 28.41
C ALA A 492 -6.92 34.14 29.82
N LYS A 493 -7.03 35.29 30.47
CA LYS A 493 -7.66 35.40 31.80
C LYS A 493 -9.18 35.26 31.74
N SER A 494 -9.84 35.84 30.74
CA SER A 494 -11.31 35.91 30.66
C SER A 494 -11.97 34.64 30.13
N ILE A 495 -11.39 34.00 29.09
CA ILE A 495 -11.99 32.86 28.44
C ILE A 495 -11.18 31.56 28.58
N GLY A 496 -9.99 31.59 29.19
CA GLY A 496 -9.10 30.42 29.26
C GLY A 496 -9.74 29.18 29.91
N LYS A 497 -10.51 29.37 30.99
CA LYS A 497 -11.26 28.28 31.63
C LYS A 497 -12.37 27.73 30.73
N VAL A 498 -13.04 28.62 29.99
CA VAL A 498 -14.11 28.21 29.04
C VAL A 498 -13.54 27.43 27.88
N ILE A 499 -12.41 27.86 27.32
CA ILE A 499 -11.70 27.13 26.26
C ILE A 499 -11.36 25.72 26.71
N SER A 500 -10.76 25.57 27.91
CA SER A 500 -10.41 24.24 28.44
C SER A 500 -11.63 23.34 28.66
N LEU A 501 -12.77 23.91 29.04
CA LEU A 501 -14.02 23.18 29.21
C LEU A 501 -14.61 22.74 27.86
N VAL A 502 -14.65 23.64 26.88
CA VAL A 502 -15.29 23.41 25.57
C VAL A 502 -14.48 22.43 24.72
N LEU A 503 -13.14 22.49 24.77
CA LEU A 503 -12.27 21.69 23.97
C LEU A 503 -11.83 20.37 24.64
N GLY A 504 -12.22 20.11 25.90
CA GLY A 504 -11.88 18.87 26.60
C GLY A 504 -10.37 18.61 26.66
N LYS A 505 -9.94 17.44 26.21
CA LYS A 505 -8.51 17.08 26.17
C LYS A 505 -7.69 18.00 25.28
N TYR A 506 -8.26 18.49 24.18
CA TYR A 506 -7.61 19.45 23.28
C TYR A 506 -7.47 20.88 23.90
N GLY A 507 -8.14 21.13 25.00
CA GLY A 507 -7.98 22.38 25.75
C GLY A 507 -6.82 22.40 26.73
N LYS A 508 -6.24 21.23 27.05
CA LYS A 508 -5.16 21.14 28.06
C LYS A 508 -3.86 21.76 27.53
N GLY A 509 -3.34 22.72 28.25
CA GLY A 509 -2.13 23.45 27.86
C GLY A 509 -2.36 24.54 26.80
N LEU A 510 -3.49 24.53 26.11
CA LEU A 510 -3.77 25.37 24.94
C LEU A 510 -3.60 26.87 25.21
N VAL A 511 -4.08 27.37 26.33
CA VAL A 511 -4.01 28.79 26.69
C VAL A 511 -2.57 29.25 26.88
N ASN A 512 -1.74 28.45 27.57
CA ASN A 512 -0.33 28.76 27.75
C ASN A 512 0.44 28.72 26.44
N LEU A 513 0.11 27.74 25.58
CA LEU A 513 0.74 27.61 24.27
C LEU A 513 0.35 28.76 23.33
N ALA A 514 -0.92 29.19 23.34
CA ALA A 514 -1.37 30.35 22.56
C ALA A 514 -0.68 31.64 23.00
N LEU A 515 -0.48 31.82 24.31
CA LEU A 515 0.27 32.97 24.84
C LEU A 515 1.75 32.89 24.44
N ALA A 516 2.37 31.72 24.57
CA ALA A 516 3.76 31.50 24.18
C ALA A 516 3.97 31.83 22.70
N GLU A 517 3.08 31.34 21.82
CA GLU A 517 3.14 31.61 20.38
C GLU A 517 2.94 33.09 20.09
N SER A 518 1.92 33.74 20.72
CA SER A 518 1.68 35.15 20.54
C SER A 518 2.88 36.02 20.95
N PHE A 519 3.55 35.68 22.04
CA PHE A 519 4.75 36.41 22.49
C PHE A 519 5.94 36.13 21.59
N PHE A 520 6.14 34.89 21.18
CA PHE A 520 7.19 34.51 20.26
C PHE A 520 7.10 35.26 18.93
N GLU A 521 5.92 35.28 18.31
CA GLU A 521 5.67 35.99 17.05
C GLU A 521 5.84 37.52 17.15
N LYS A 522 5.66 38.08 18.32
CA LYS A 522 5.88 39.52 18.59
C LYS A 522 7.31 39.87 18.97
N GLY A 523 8.22 38.90 19.05
CA GLY A 523 9.57 39.11 19.55
C GLY A 523 9.59 39.47 21.04
N GLY A 524 8.75 38.77 21.82
CA GLY A 524 8.69 38.91 23.26
C GLY A 524 9.90 38.35 23.99
N ASP A 525 9.90 38.46 25.33
CA ASP A 525 10.98 37.95 26.17
C ASP A 525 11.11 36.40 26.06
N ASP A 526 12.30 35.92 25.70
CA ASP A 526 12.58 34.50 25.45
C ASP A 526 12.29 33.62 26.67
N TYR A 527 12.59 34.12 27.89
CA TYR A 527 12.34 33.40 29.12
C TYR A 527 10.83 33.24 29.38
N GLU A 528 10.04 34.29 29.12
CA GLU A 528 8.59 34.21 29.23
C GLU A 528 7.99 33.25 28.22
N VAL A 529 8.45 33.30 26.96
CA VAL A 529 8.06 32.35 25.89
C VAL A 529 8.38 30.91 26.28
N ALA A 530 9.60 30.65 26.71
CA ALA A 530 10.02 29.30 27.12
C ALA A 530 9.25 28.79 28.34
N SER A 531 9.00 29.67 29.33
CA SER A 531 8.22 29.33 30.54
C SER A 531 6.78 28.96 30.20
N LEU A 532 6.12 29.73 29.32
CA LEU A 532 4.75 29.47 28.90
C LEU A 532 4.66 28.20 28.03
N ALA A 533 5.57 28.02 27.06
CA ALA A 533 5.63 26.84 26.24
C ALA A 533 5.89 25.56 27.07
N GLY A 534 6.83 25.61 28.02
CA GLY A 534 7.10 24.52 28.94
C GLY A 534 5.92 24.17 29.85
N LYS A 535 5.21 25.17 30.40
CA LYS A 535 3.97 24.95 31.17
C LYS A 535 2.88 24.32 30.29
N GLY A 536 2.69 24.82 29.09
CA GLY A 536 1.72 24.30 28.15
C GLY A 536 2.04 22.84 27.75
N ARG A 537 3.30 22.54 27.48
CA ARG A 537 3.79 21.19 27.20
C ARG A 537 3.47 20.22 28.34
N MET A 538 3.85 20.57 29.57
CA MET A 538 3.62 19.74 30.75
C MET A 538 2.11 19.45 30.97
N GLN A 539 1.26 20.45 30.73
CA GLN A 539 -0.19 20.30 30.83
C GLN A 539 -0.75 19.40 29.71
N ALA A 540 -0.23 19.51 28.50
CA ALA A 540 -0.62 18.65 27.37
C ALA A 540 -0.17 17.20 27.59
N GLU A 541 1.06 16.97 28.04
CA GLU A 541 1.59 15.65 28.40
C GLU A 541 0.82 15.00 29.56
N SER A 542 0.27 15.79 30.49
CA SER A 542 -0.50 15.29 31.65
C SER A 542 -1.94 14.85 31.32
N GLY A 543 -2.31 14.64 30.08
CA GLY A 543 -3.61 14.13 29.62
C GLY A 543 -4.29 15.01 28.58
N GLY A 544 -3.54 15.77 27.83
CA GLY A 544 -3.93 16.41 26.58
C GLY A 544 -3.75 15.50 25.39
N LYS A 545 -3.38 16.08 24.27
CA LYS A 545 -3.14 15.41 22.98
C LYS A 545 -1.75 15.75 22.46
N THR A 546 -1.17 14.84 21.71
CA THR A 546 0.19 14.94 21.14
C THR A 546 0.33 16.14 20.19
N GLU A 547 -0.78 16.59 19.57
CA GLU A 547 -0.81 17.80 18.74
C GLU A 547 -0.48 19.08 19.54
N GLN A 548 -0.93 19.20 20.81
CA GLN A 548 -0.55 20.35 21.65
C GLN A 548 0.92 20.27 22.06
N VAL A 549 1.43 19.05 22.30
CA VAL A 549 2.86 18.87 22.60
C VAL A 549 3.69 19.32 21.40
N PHE A 550 3.24 19.03 20.17
CA PHE A 550 3.92 19.46 18.94
C PHE A 550 4.02 20.99 18.84
N VAL A 551 2.96 21.71 19.21
CA VAL A 551 3.01 23.20 19.26
C VAL A 551 4.11 23.67 20.20
N ALA A 552 4.19 23.10 21.41
CA ALA A 552 5.23 23.46 22.37
C ALA A 552 6.63 23.17 21.84
N VAL A 553 6.84 21.97 21.28
CA VAL A 553 8.11 21.57 20.67
C VAL A 553 8.48 22.52 19.55
N GLY A 554 7.54 22.87 18.67
CA GLY A 554 7.78 23.81 17.58
C GLY A 554 8.26 25.18 18.06
N ILE A 555 7.59 25.77 19.08
CA ILE A 555 8.00 27.06 19.65
C ILE A 555 9.39 26.97 20.28
N LEU A 556 9.63 25.95 21.10
CA LEU A 556 10.92 25.77 21.79
C LEU A 556 12.06 25.50 20.82
N THR A 557 11.82 24.71 19.78
CA THR A 557 12.80 24.45 18.72
C THR A 557 13.21 25.75 18.01
N TRP A 558 12.24 26.59 17.60
CA TRP A 558 12.54 27.87 16.97
C TRP A 558 13.23 28.84 17.93
N LEU A 559 12.86 28.84 19.20
CA LEU A 559 13.51 29.65 20.21
C LEU A 559 14.99 29.23 20.39
N SER A 560 15.29 27.93 20.40
CA SER A 560 16.65 27.40 20.45
C SER A 560 17.46 27.83 19.21
N ILE A 561 16.87 27.77 18.01
CA ILE A 561 17.52 28.22 16.78
C ILE A 561 17.88 29.71 16.84
N LEU A 562 16.94 30.57 17.28
CA LEU A 562 17.16 32.00 17.40
C LEU A 562 18.27 32.33 18.42
N ASN A 563 18.44 31.51 19.43
CA ASN A 563 19.49 31.63 20.43
C ASN A 563 20.79 30.90 20.06
N ASN A 564 20.96 30.47 18.80
CA ASN A 564 22.13 29.76 18.28
C ASN A 564 22.39 28.38 18.92
N HIS A 565 21.36 27.73 19.47
CA HIS A 565 21.43 26.38 20.05
C HIS A 565 20.85 25.38 19.03
N MET A 566 21.50 25.22 17.89
CA MET A 566 21.00 24.41 16.78
C MET A 566 20.95 22.90 17.12
N GLU A 567 21.98 22.39 17.85
CA GLU A 567 22.02 20.98 18.24
C GLU A 567 20.84 20.63 19.14
N ASP A 568 20.56 21.44 20.16
CA ASP A 568 19.41 21.26 21.06
C ASP A 568 18.07 21.28 20.27
N ALA A 569 17.97 22.14 19.25
CA ALA A 569 16.79 22.23 18.41
C ALA A 569 16.56 20.95 17.58
N VAL A 570 17.63 20.40 17.01
CA VAL A 570 17.59 19.14 16.23
C VAL A 570 17.20 17.99 17.15
N ASP A 571 17.86 17.85 18.29
CA ASP A 571 17.62 16.75 19.24
C ASP A 571 16.19 16.78 19.79
N MET A 572 15.67 17.98 20.08
CA MET A 572 14.30 18.16 20.56
C MET A 572 13.28 17.70 19.52
N LEU A 573 13.45 18.09 18.27
CA LEU A 573 12.53 17.74 17.19
C LEU A 573 12.60 16.25 16.86
N GLU A 574 13.81 15.67 16.81
CA GLU A 574 14.02 14.24 16.54
C GLU A 574 13.47 13.37 17.67
N SER A 575 13.70 13.74 18.93
CA SER A 575 13.09 13.04 20.08
C SER A 575 11.56 13.04 20.01
N PHE A 576 10.98 14.16 19.60
CA PHE A 576 9.53 14.24 19.43
C PHE A 576 9.04 13.44 18.22
N ARG A 577 9.80 13.37 17.14
CA ARG A 577 9.48 12.55 15.96
C ARG A 577 9.25 11.09 16.33
N GLN A 578 10.10 10.53 17.18
CA GLN A 578 9.97 9.14 17.68
C GLN A 578 8.67 8.93 18.47
N VAL A 579 8.24 9.91 19.26
CA VAL A 579 6.94 9.87 19.96
C VAL A 579 5.79 9.94 18.95
N ALA A 580 5.88 10.85 17.97
CA ALA A 580 4.85 11.05 16.98
C ALA A 580 4.65 9.83 16.07
N GLU A 581 5.70 9.06 15.76
CA GLU A 581 5.62 7.82 14.99
C GLU A 581 4.67 6.80 15.64
N GLN A 582 4.61 6.79 16.95
CA GLN A 582 3.78 5.84 17.71
C GLN A 582 2.39 6.40 18.05
N GLU A 583 2.31 7.66 18.45
CA GLU A 583 1.11 8.24 19.04
C GLU A 583 0.28 9.07 18.05
N ALA A 584 0.93 9.73 17.08
CA ALA A 584 0.29 10.66 16.16
C ALA A 584 0.99 10.71 14.78
N PRO A 585 0.96 9.62 13.99
CA PRO A 585 1.68 9.53 12.71
C PRO A 585 1.35 10.66 11.72
N LYS A 586 0.16 11.25 11.78
CA LYS A 586 -0.25 12.38 10.93
C LYS A 586 0.59 13.66 11.15
N LEU A 587 1.30 13.77 12.27
CA LEU A 587 2.21 14.89 12.53
C LEU A 587 3.53 14.78 11.74
N LEU A 588 3.94 13.57 11.35
CA LEU A 588 5.26 13.30 10.76
C LEU A 588 5.54 14.16 9.53
N THR A 589 4.54 14.38 8.68
CA THR A 589 4.70 15.20 7.47
C THR A 589 5.04 16.66 7.79
N ASN A 590 4.46 17.21 8.85
CA ASN A 590 4.72 18.58 9.30
C ASN A 590 6.02 18.67 10.13
N ILE A 591 6.36 17.63 10.88
CA ILE A 591 7.67 17.51 11.57
C ILE A 591 8.79 17.49 10.52
N CYS A 592 8.66 16.69 9.46
CA CYS A 592 9.61 16.64 8.37
C CYS A 592 9.74 18.02 7.67
N ALA A 593 8.62 18.67 7.37
CA ALA A 593 8.64 20.01 6.80
C ALA A 593 9.32 21.06 7.73
N MET A 594 9.21 20.88 9.05
CA MET A 594 9.91 21.72 10.02
C MET A 594 11.42 21.47 10.00
N SER A 595 11.85 20.21 9.93
CA SER A 595 13.27 19.85 9.77
C SER A 595 13.87 20.45 8.50
N VAL A 596 13.13 20.42 7.39
CA VAL A 596 13.56 21.05 6.11
C VAL A 596 13.75 22.56 6.27
N ARG A 597 12.90 23.24 7.04
CA ARG A 597 13.14 24.68 7.33
C ARG A 597 14.40 24.89 8.15
N MET A 598 14.73 24.00 9.09
CA MET A 598 15.98 24.04 9.83
C MET A 598 17.18 23.81 8.92
N ASP A 599 17.09 22.89 7.96
CA ASP A 599 18.14 22.65 6.95
C ASP A 599 18.39 23.89 6.09
N LEU A 600 17.35 24.63 5.71
CA LEU A 600 17.49 25.91 5.02
C LEU A 600 18.22 26.95 5.87
N TYR A 601 17.95 27.01 7.18
CA TYR A 601 18.65 27.94 8.10
C TYR A 601 20.12 27.58 8.31
N THR A 602 20.46 26.30 8.22
CA THR A 602 21.85 25.80 8.34
C THR A 602 22.59 25.75 7.00
N GLY A 603 21.94 26.14 5.90
CA GLY A 603 22.53 26.14 4.56
C GLY A 603 22.61 24.78 3.87
N LYS A 604 21.93 23.75 4.40
CA LYS A 604 21.82 22.41 3.79
C LYS A 604 20.77 22.39 2.69
N ILE A 605 21.05 23.16 1.62
CA ILE A 605 20.07 23.37 0.53
C ILE A 605 19.82 22.10 -0.27
N ASN A 606 20.78 21.19 -0.38
CA ASN A 606 20.63 19.95 -1.12
C ASN A 606 19.65 18.99 -0.43
N GLU A 607 19.74 18.86 0.88
CA GLU A 607 18.82 18.06 1.69
C GLU A 607 17.40 18.62 1.61
N ALA A 608 17.26 19.92 1.74
CA ALA A 608 15.98 20.59 1.57
C ALA A 608 15.41 20.41 0.15
N TYR A 609 16.25 20.36 -0.86
CA TYR A 609 15.83 20.12 -2.24
C TYR A 609 15.31 18.70 -2.47
N GLN A 610 15.96 17.69 -1.88
CA GLN A 610 15.51 16.28 -1.98
C GLN A 610 14.09 16.10 -1.43
N TRP A 611 13.75 16.80 -0.36
CA TRP A 611 12.39 16.75 0.20
C TRP A 611 11.29 17.18 -0.78
N LEU A 612 11.59 17.89 -1.86
CA LEU A 612 10.59 18.26 -2.87
C LEU A 612 9.89 17.04 -3.51
N GLU A 613 10.52 15.88 -3.50
CA GLU A 613 9.92 14.61 -3.98
C GLU A 613 8.77 14.13 -3.06
N GLU A 614 8.84 14.44 -1.77
CA GLU A 614 7.82 14.11 -0.77
C GLU A 614 6.83 15.25 -0.53
N ALA A 615 7.14 16.45 -1.04
CA ALA A 615 6.31 17.63 -0.83
C ALA A 615 5.00 17.54 -1.64
N PRO A 616 3.90 18.17 -1.16
CA PRO A 616 2.64 18.18 -1.90
C PRO A 616 2.83 18.69 -3.33
N ASP A 617 2.20 18.00 -4.30
CA ASP A 617 2.27 18.43 -5.71
C ASP A 617 1.57 19.77 -5.90
N GLU A 618 2.27 20.73 -6.51
CA GLU A 618 1.73 22.06 -6.81
C GLU A 618 0.62 22.04 -7.88
N ASN A 619 0.55 20.98 -8.69
CA ASN A 619 -0.49 20.83 -9.73
C ASN A 619 -1.73 20.10 -9.21
N ALA A 620 -1.64 19.42 -8.07
CA ALA A 620 -2.79 18.78 -7.45
C ALA A 620 -3.81 19.80 -6.91
N GLU A 621 -4.99 19.32 -6.56
CA GLU A 621 -5.99 20.12 -5.87
C GLU A 621 -5.43 20.66 -4.55
N PHE A 622 -5.64 21.95 -4.31
CA PHE A 622 -5.14 22.61 -3.10
C PHE A 622 -5.80 22.05 -1.85
N ASN A 623 -4.98 21.58 -0.91
CA ASN A 623 -5.42 21.11 0.39
C ASN A 623 -4.97 22.09 1.48
N GLY A 624 -5.91 22.83 2.07
CA GLY A 624 -5.62 23.80 3.13
C GLY A 624 -4.95 23.19 4.37
N MET A 625 -5.08 21.86 4.61
CA MET A 625 -4.38 21.17 5.69
C MET A 625 -2.87 21.04 5.42
N GLU A 626 -2.46 21.09 4.16
CA GLU A 626 -1.06 21.01 3.70
C GLU A 626 -0.36 22.39 3.64
N ARG A 627 -1.03 23.48 4.08
CA ARG A 627 -0.51 24.85 3.94
C ARG A 627 0.89 25.06 4.54
N TYR A 628 1.23 24.40 5.65
CA TYR A 628 2.56 24.48 6.24
C TYR A 628 3.62 23.86 5.32
N ARG A 629 3.31 22.75 4.68
CA ARG A 629 4.17 22.08 3.70
C ARG A 629 4.28 22.89 2.42
N TYR A 630 3.20 23.50 1.92
CA TYR A 630 3.26 24.43 0.79
C TYR A 630 4.14 25.64 1.09
N LEU A 631 3.99 26.26 2.27
CA LEU A 631 4.86 27.36 2.69
C LEU A 631 6.33 26.95 2.81
N THR A 632 6.60 25.74 3.25
CA THR A 632 7.95 25.17 3.28
C THR A 632 8.49 24.97 1.86
N LYS A 633 7.67 24.43 0.95
CA LYS A 633 8.01 24.23 -0.46
C LYS A 633 8.34 25.57 -1.16
N VAL A 634 7.58 26.62 -0.88
CA VAL A 634 7.89 27.98 -1.36
C VAL A 634 9.29 28.42 -0.90
N ARG A 635 9.64 28.22 0.39
CA ARG A 635 10.97 28.56 0.92
C ARG A 635 12.09 27.77 0.21
N VAL A 636 11.88 26.47 -0.02
CA VAL A 636 12.84 25.65 -0.77
C VAL A 636 12.97 26.14 -2.20
N TYR A 637 11.88 26.42 -2.90
CA TYR A 637 11.94 26.96 -4.28
C TYR A 637 12.67 28.29 -4.36
N LEU A 638 12.48 29.18 -3.39
CA LEU A 638 13.22 30.44 -3.33
C LEU A 638 14.71 30.22 -3.09
N ALA A 639 15.08 29.29 -2.20
CA ALA A 639 16.48 28.98 -1.91
C ALA A 639 17.22 28.37 -3.13
N VAL A 640 16.53 27.60 -3.96
CA VAL A 640 17.11 27.01 -5.18
C VAL A 640 16.83 27.83 -6.46
N GLY A 641 16.31 29.06 -6.33
CA GLY A 641 16.11 29.98 -7.44
C GLY A 641 14.91 29.71 -8.36
N ARG A 642 13.99 28.78 -8.00
CA ARG A 642 12.80 28.43 -8.79
C ARG A 642 11.62 29.38 -8.51
N LYS A 643 11.80 30.65 -8.83
CA LYS A 643 10.86 31.74 -8.49
C LYS A 643 9.46 31.56 -9.08
N GLU A 644 9.36 31.06 -10.32
CA GLU A 644 8.05 30.87 -10.99
C GLU A 644 7.19 29.83 -10.25
N LYS A 645 7.80 28.71 -9.83
CA LYS A 645 7.10 27.68 -9.04
C LYS A 645 6.68 28.21 -7.66
N ALA A 646 7.53 29.03 -7.04
CA ALA A 646 7.19 29.68 -5.77
C ALA A 646 5.98 30.60 -5.91
N LEU A 647 5.92 31.43 -6.98
CA LEU A 647 4.79 32.33 -7.25
C LEU A 647 3.48 31.56 -7.46
N LEU A 648 3.50 30.45 -8.23
CA LEU A 648 2.32 29.62 -8.46
C LEU A 648 1.71 29.12 -7.13
N LEU A 649 2.55 28.68 -6.19
CA LEU A 649 2.09 28.25 -4.87
C LEU A 649 1.60 29.41 -4.00
N LEU A 650 2.26 30.56 -4.09
CA LEU A 650 1.85 31.76 -3.35
C LEU A 650 0.50 32.27 -3.81
N ASP A 651 0.17 32.18 -5.10
CA ASP A 651 -1.13 32.56 -5.63
C ASP A 651 -2.24 31.66 -5.04
N LYS A 652 -2.00 30.33 -4.98
CA LYS A 652 -2.93 29.40 -4.34
C LYS A 652 -3.11 29.66 -2.83
N LEU A 653 -2.01 29.91 -2.13
CA LEU A 653 -2.02 30.26 -0.70
C LEU A 653 -2.71 31.60 -0.45
N GLY A 654 -2.52 32.59 -1.34
CA GLY A 654 -3.20 33.88 -1.28
C GLY A 654 -4.72 33.74 -1.41
N PHE A 655 -5.16 32.99 -2.43
CA PHE A 655 -6.58 32.67 -2.59
C PHE A 655 -7.18 31.97 -1.36
N TYR A 656 -6.47 30.99 -0.80
CA TYR A 656 -6.87 30.33 0.44
C TYR A 656 -7.00 31.34 1.60
N ALA A 657 -6.00 32.19 1.78
CA ALA A 657 -5.98 33.19 2.87
C ALA A 657 -7.15 34.16 2.77
N GLU A 658 -7.50 34.62 1.55
CA GLU A 658 -8.67 35.50 1.32
C GLU A 658 -10.00 34.83 1.66
N LYS A 659 -10.10 33.50 1.48
CA LYS A 659 -11.34 32.75 1.74
C LYS A 659 -11.54 32.37 3.19
N VAL A 660 -10.48 32.24 3.97
CA VAL A 660 -10.58 31.84 5.39
C VAL A 660 -10.39 32.99 6.38
N HIS A 661 -10.25 34.22 5.88
CA HIS A 661 -10.04 35.49 6.64
C HIS A 661 -8.71 35.52 7.36
#